data_35c0e43602be720692092d3f40f11634
#
_entry.id   35c0e43602be720692092d3f40f11634
#
_cell.length_a   1.000
_cell.length_b   1.000
_cell.length_c   1.000
_cell.angle_alpha   90.00
_cell.angle_beta   90.00
_cell.angle_gamma   90.00
#
_symmetry.space_group_name_H-M   'P 1'
#
loop_
_entity.id
_entity.type
_entity.pdbx_description
1 polymer ?
#
loop_
_entity_poly.entity_id
_entity_poly.type
_entity_poly.pdbx_seq_one_letter_code
_entity_poly.pdbx_strand_id
1 'polypeptide(L)'
;MKQVITVFFLLVITSIFSQNLTVIDAQTGKPIQGVAVFNKNKITSAISTIDGKVDVSDFKKDDILIFSHVAYAEFQEKKSILNKNNYQVYLSKQSEQLDEVVVSVFKNNEKTNRIAEQIAVVSAKDIQKISPQTSADLLANIPGIKVQKSQFGGGSPVLRGMESNRVLLVVDGVRMNNAIYRKGHLQNSITVSPNLLDRTEVVFGPSSVIYGSDALGGVIHYYTKTPKLSDKNTVKGSHFLRYSSVNNEITNTISAELQFKKWASFTSISHSNFGDLKMGKNRSHGFDDWGKVYFYSDNLNGNYSENSIANNNVNFQRNTGFSQTDFLQKFYVPLSKNTDLKLNIQYSTSSDVPRFDKLTELKKGTLKFAEWYYGPQKRLLISPQLEINPKKKWLDKGTITFAYQNVQESRIQRKFGSLERTYREENVDVFSLNGDFTVPLAEKRNLGYGFEMAYNDVGSTPSGKVLDIRNNEIVGFSGSFPVQSRYPDGGSSYFSSAIYADYRQDINAKSTLNTGIRATHTVLKAKWIDETFISLDNDDIHVDNQSLTATIGYVYKPNRTWQFNSVISSGFRSPNIDDVGKVREKNGELTIPNTDLGPEFAYNFEVGLQKYFNNRKFRVGVNAYYTIIDQIIIKTPISGNDIITYDEEDFLAANNAILANQNLGNAYITGFTASFQGKLHENWKALGSVTYTKGHTFDKEKETSGPLSSIPPLFGRFDLNYSKGKLEAGANMVFNAKKDIKDYNLIEGIDNQQQTPIVDENATNDEDKYYGTPSWMTFGLYGKYEVNSNITIQTQLTNLFDQHYKEFASGVSAPGRNVSVSLITQF
;
A
#
# COMPACT_ATOMS: atom_id res chain seq x y z
N MET A 1 33.35 82.86 -20.68
CA MET A 1 32.32 82.34 -19.79
C MET A 1 31.48 81.19 -20.32
N LYS A 2 31.34 81.00 -21.62
CA LYS A 2 30.58 79.81 -22.15
C LYS A 2 31.33 78.50 -22.10
N GLN A 3 32.65 78.46 -22.05
CA GLN A 3 33.44 77.21 -22.01
C GLN A 3 33.65 76.60 -20.62
N VAL A 4 33.45 77.41 -19.55
CA VAL A 4 33.59 76.94 -18.16
C VAL A 4 32.32 76.28 -17.64
N ILE A 5 31.16 76.62 -18.20
CA ILE A 5 29.88 76.05 -17.86
C ILE A 5 29.70 74.65 -18.43
N THR A 6 30.30 74.34 -19.63
CA THR A 6 30.25 73.01 -20.25
C THR A 6 31.11 71.96 -19.55
N VAL A 7 32.20 72.39 -18.91
CA VAL A 7 33.06 71.51 -18.13
C VAL A 7 32.47 71.17 -16.75
N PHE A 8 31.63 72.05 -16.22
CA PHE A 8 31.00 71.86 -14.91
C PHE A 8 29.76 70.91 -15.01
N PHE A 9 29.13 70.82 -16.22
CA PHE A 9 28.03 69.87 -16.50
C PHE A 9 28.52 68.49 -16.87
N LEU A 10 29.78 68.29 -17.21
CA LEU A 10 30.39 66.99 -17.52
C LEU A 10 30.98 66.25 -16.27
N LEU A 11 30.97 66.88 -15.11
CA LEU A 11 31.53 66.39 -13.85
C LEU A 11 30.43 65.93 -12.82
N VAL A 12 29.13 65.96 -13.23
CA VAL A 12 28.01 65.40 -12.43
C VAL A 12 27.39 64.20 -13.14
N ILE A 13 28.19 63.32 -13.78
CA ILE A 13 27.82 61.95 -13.97
C ILE A 13 28.18 61.23 -12.67
N THR A 14 27.31 61.35 -11.70
CA THR A 14 27.28 60.42 -10.57
C THR A 14 27.06 59.04 -11.15
N SER A 15 28.09 58.20 -11.11
CA SER A 15 27.99 56.76 -11.35
C SER A 15 26.92 56.24 -10.41
N ILE A 16 25.72 56.01 -10.91
CA ILE A 16 24.73 55.19 -10.23
C ILE A 16 25.31 53.80 -10.23
N PHE A 17 26.05 53.46 -9.20
CA PHE A 17 26.46 52.08 -8.92
C PHE A 17 25.20 51.34 -8.51
N SER A 18 24.49 50.73 -9.49
CA SER A 18 23.50 49.73 -9.20
C SER A 18 24.17 48.61 -8.40
N GLN A 19 23.79 48.45 -7.14
CA GLN A 19 24.32 47.38 -6.30
C GLN A 19 23.60 46.07 -6.68
N ASN A 20 24.02 45.43 -7.78
CA ASN A 20 23.49 44.17 -8.23
C ASN A 20 24.16 43.02 -7.47
N LEU A 21 23.32 42.19 -6.83
CA LEU A 21 23.70 40.96 -6.20
C LEU A 21 23.37 39.81 -7.16
N THR A 22 24.21 38.80 -7.24
CA THR A 22 23.94 37.60 -8.07
C THR A 22 23.61 36.41 -7.19
N VAL A 23 22.44 35.81 -7.40
CA VAL A 23 22.01 34.60 -6.71
C VAL A 23 22.35 33.37 -7.56
N ILE A 24 23.07 32.42 -6.98
CA ILE A 24 23.69 31.29 -7.67
C ILE A 24 23.31 29.99 -6.95
N ASP A 25 23.03 28.94 -7.72
CA ASP A 25 22.87 27.59 -7.21
C ASP A 25 24.22 27.06 -6.68
N ALA A 26 24.27 26.77 -5.39
CA ALA A 26 25.50 26.37 -4.70
C ALA A 26 26.07 25.03 -5.21
N GLN A 27 25.28 24.21 -5.91
CA GLN A 27 25.70 22.91 -6.42
C GLN A 27 26.12 22.95 -7.88
N THR A 28 25.42 23.74 -8.70
CA THR A 28 25.64 23.77 -10.15
C THR A 28 26.42 24.99 -10.62
N GLY A 29 26.55 26.02 -9.77
CA GLY A 29 27.16 27.29 -10.14
C GLY A 29 26.33 28.14 -11.11
N LYS A 30 25.09 27.74 -11.45
CA LYS A 30 24.23 28.47 -12.38
C LYS A 30 23.41 29.54 -11.68
N PRO A 31 23.13 30.68 -12.36
CA PRO A 31 22.28 31.72 -11.80
C PRO A 31 20.85 31.20 -11.57
N ILE A 32 20.18 31.74 -10.53
CA ILE A 32 18.81 31.37 -10.16
C ILE A 32 17.88 32.54 -10.45
N GLN A 33 16.91 32.33 -11.34
CA GLN A 33 15.83 33.24 -11.67
C GLN A 33 14.69 33.17 -10.64
N GLY A 34 14.03 34.30 -10.35
CA GLY A 34 12.76 34.31 -9.58
C GLY A 34 12.97 34.21 -8.07
N VAL A 35 14.17 34.43 -7.55
CA VAL A 35 14.41 34.51 -6.11
C VAL A 35 13.82 35.84 -5.60
N ALA A 36 12.84 35.75 -4.70
CA ALA A 36 12.33 36.92 -3.98
C ALA A 36 13.31 37.32 -2.87
N VAL A 37 13.76 38.55 -2.89
CA VAL A 37 14.64 39.15 -1.86
C VAL A 37 13.85 40.24 -1.16
N PHE A 38 13.73 40.14 0.15
CA PHE A 38 12.98 41.11 0.95
C PHE A 38 13.60 41.31 2.32
N ASN A 39 13.37 42.48 2.94
CA ASN A 39 13.82 42.73 4.30
C ASN A 39 12.86 42.12 5.33
N LYS A 40 13.30 41.97 6.58
CA LYS A 40 12.55 41.30 7.65
C LYS A 40 11.11 41.83 7.84
N ASN A 41 10.90 43.11 7.56
CA ASN A 41 9.59 43.77 7.70
C ASN A 41 8.75 43.70 6.40
N LYS A 42 9.29 43.12 5.31
CA LYS A 42 8.68 42.99 3.96
C LYS A 42 8.26 44.33 3.33
N ILE A 43 8.91 45.44 3.73
CA ILE A 43 8.63 46.78 3.20
C ILE A 43 9.34 46.99 1.86
N THR A 44 10.55 46.44 1.71
CA THR A 44 11.36 46.49 0.49
C THR A 44 11.53 45.09 -0.06
N SER A 45 11.30 44.94 -1.36
CA SER A 45 11.46 43.65 -2.04
C SER A 45 11.97 43.81 -3.47
N ALA A 46 12.71 42.82 -3.94
CA ALA A 46 13.22 42.69 -5.30
C ALA A 46 13.17 41.23 -5.76
N ILE A 47 13.24 40.96 -7.06
CA ILE A 47 13.21 39.60 -7.62
C ILE A 47 14.39 39.44 -8.56
N SER A 48 15.09 38.28 -8.49
CA SER A 48 16.23 38.00 -9.38
C SER A 48 15.80 37.77 -10.84
N THR A 49 16.55 38.33 -11.75
CA THR A 49 16.40 38.20 -13.20
C THR A 49 16.83 36.81 -13.69
N ILE A 50 16.69 36.55 -15.00
CA ILE A 50 17.13 35.30 -15.63
C ILE A 50 18.63 35.01 -15.43
N ASP A 51 19.45 36.07 -15.28
CA ASP A 51 20.87 35.96 -14.98
C ASP A 51 21.18 35.92 -13.46
N GLY A 52 20.16 35.69 -12.64
CA GLY A 52 20.29 35.63 -11.20
C GLY A 52 20.57 36.99 -10.51
N LYS A 53 20.56 38.11 -11.26
CA LYS A 53 20.88 39.43 -10.71
C LYS A 53 19.66 40.04 -10.02
N VAL A 54 19.89 40.60 -8.85
CA VAL A 54 18.89 41.35 -8.09
C VAL A 54 19.46 42.70 -7.67
N ASP A 55 18.72 43.77 -7.93
CA ASP A 55 19.09 45.11 -7.46
C ASP A 55 18.70 45.23 -5.98
N VAL A 56 19.71 45.51 -5.14
CA VAL A 56 19.54 45.65 -3.69
C VAL A 56 19.83 47.08 -3.23
N SER A 57 19.84 48.06 -4.16
CA SER A 57 20.14 49.49 -3.85
C SER A 57 19.16 50.08 -2.83
N ASP A 58 17.87 49.71 -2.94
CA ASP A 58 16.78 50.24 -2.08
C ASP A 58 16.81 49.71 -0.64
N PHE A 59 17.61 48.66 -0.36
CA PHE A 59 17.74 48.09 1.00
C PHE A 59 18.75 48.87 1.81
N LYS A 60 18.47 49.12 3.08
CA LYS A 60 19.42 49.76 3.99
C LYS A 60 20.62 48.88 4.31
N LYS A 61 21.78 49.48 4.63
CA LYS A 61 23.01 48.77 4.92
C LYS A 61 22.90 47.75 6.05
N ASP A 62 22.05 48.01 7.02
CA ASP A 62 21.84 47.12 8.19
C ASP A 62 20.63 46.17 8.03
N ASP A 63 19.95 46.20 6.90
CA ASP A 63 18.82 45.30 6.64
C ASP A 63 19.34 43.85 6.58
N ILE A 64 18.58 42.94 7.20
CA ILE A 64 18.69 41.49 6.98
C ILE A 64 17.88 41.20 5.74
N LEU A 65 18.55 40.79 4.67
CA LEU A 65 17.95 40.34 3.43
C LEU A 65 17.59 38.87 3.54
N ILE A 66 16.35 38.55 3.19
CA ILE A 66 15.81 37.20 3.15
C ILE A 66 15.65 36.82 1.69
N PHE A 67 16.30 35.73 1.27
CA PHE A 67 16.26 35.17 -0.06
C PHE A 67 15.34 33.93 -0.04
N SER A 68 14.24 34.00 -0.76
CA SER A 68 13.21 32.92 -0.79
C SER A 68 12.93 32.53 -2.22
N HIS A 69 12.95 31.22 -2.48
CA HIS A 69 12.59 30.63 -3.75
C HIS A 69 11.98 29.24 -3.53
N VAL A 70 10.96 28.87 -4.32
CA VAL A 70 10.21 27.63 -4.14
C VAL A 70 11.06 26.34 -4.14
N ALA A 71 12.19 26.34 -4.87
CA ALA A 71 13.09 25.19 -5.02
C ALA A 71 14.36 25.27 -4.15
N TYR A 72 14.57 26.35 -3.39
CA TYR A 72 15.80 26.58 -2.62
C TYR A 72 15.50 26.85 -1.15
N ALA A 73 16.41 26.46 -0.29
CA ALA A 73 16.33 26.78 1.15
C ALA A 73 16.42 28.28 1.34
N GLU A 74 15.57 28.85 2.21
CA GLU A 74 15.61 30.26 2.56
C GLU A 74 16.97 30.60 3.16
N PHE A 75 17.58 31.69 2.68
CA PHE A 75 18.86 32.19 3.14
C PHE A 75 18.66 33.59 3.68
N GLN A 76 19.31 33.90 4.79
CA GLN A 76 19.23 35.22 5.43
C GLN A 76 20.62 35.74 5.75
N GLU A 77 20.90 36.98 5.36
CA GLU A 77 22.20 37.62 5.67
C GLU A 77 22.05 39.16 5.72
N LYS A 78 22.87 39.82 6.51
CA LYS A 78 22.91 41.28 6.51
C LYS A 78 23.49 41.83 5.20
N LYS A 79 22.87 42.87 4.64
CA LYS A 79 23.38 43.52 3.41
C LYS A 79 24.85 43.93 3.54
N SER A 80 25.28 44.39 4.69
CA SER A 80 26.64 44.80 4.96
C SER A 80 27.69 43.65 4.87
N ILE A 81 27.23 42.40 5.09
CA ILE A 81 28.12 41.20 4.98
C ILE A 81 28.19 40.75 3.53
N LEU A 82 27.09 40.85 2.77
CA LEU A 82 27.05 40.47 1.36
C LEU A 82 28.05 41.26 0.49
N ASN A 83 28.36 42.51 0.90
CA ASN A 83 29.39 43.32 0.24
C ASN A 83 30.78 42.68 0.34
N LYS A 84 31.08 41.90 1.36
CA LYS A 84 32.36 41.21 1.55
C LYS A 84 32.50 39.97 0.68
N ASN A 85 31.41 39.44 0.18
CA ASN A 85 31.34 38.22 -0.64
C ASN A 85 31.14 38.52 -2.14
N ASN A 86 31.73 39.61 -2.64
CA ASN A 86 31.62 40.04 -4.05
C ASN A 86 30.16 40.09 -4.55
N TYR A 87 29.19 40.38 -3.72
CA TYR A 87 27.77 40.42 -4.04
C TYR A 87 27.24 39.10 -4.63
N GLN A 88 27.76 37.98 -4.21
CA GLN A 88 27.26 36.66 -4.59
C GLN A 88 26.58 35.95 -3.41
N VAL A 89 25.41 35.39 -3.67
CA VAL A 89 24.66 34.59 -2.71
C VAL A 89 24.46 33.20 -3.29
N TYR A 90 24.92 32.20 -2.58
CA TYR A 90 24.78 30.80 -2.95
C TYR A 90 23.58 30.20 -2.22
N LEU A 91 22.54 29.84 -2.98
CA LEU A 91 21.41 29.11 -2.43
C LEU A 91 21.59 27.61 -2.66
N SER A 92 21.43 26.84 -1.61
CA SER A 92 21.34 25.40 -1.71
C SER A 92 19.91 25.03 -2.10
N LYS A 93 19.74 24.10 -3.06
CA LYS A 93 18.41 23.54 -3.33
C LYS A 93 17.78 23.12 -2.02
N GLN A 94 16.48 23.36 -1.89
CA GLN A 94 15.73 22.93 -0.72
C GLN A 94 15.93 21.42 -0.63
N SER A 95 16.91 21.00 0.18
CA SER A 95 17.12 19.58 0.44
C SER A 95 15.84 19.09 1.09
N GLU A 96 15.32 17.94 0.65
CA GLU A 96 14.20 17.23 1.22
C GLU A 96 14.06 17.53 2.71
N GLN A 97 13.24 18.51 3.07
CA GLN A 97 12.81 18.65 4.44
C GLN A 97 11.94 17.43 4.71
N LEU A 98 12.13 16.79 5.86
CA LEU A 98 11.34 15.62 6.28
C LEU A 98 9.85 15.97 6.51
N ASP A 99 9.44 17.19 6.25
CA ASP A 99 8.04 17.65 6.30
C ASP A 99 7.39 17.48 4.92
N GLU A 100 7.08 16.23 4.57
CA GLU A 100 6.36 15.88 3.35
C GLU A 100 4.91 16.35 3.44
N VAL A 101 4.32 16.68 2.29
CA VAL A 101 2.89 16.97 2.18
C VAL A 101 2.17 15.68 1.82
N VAL A 102 1.14 15.35 2.58
CA VAL A 102 0.29 14.18 2.39
C VAL A 102 -1.16 14.59 2.16
N VAL A 103 -1.92 13.72 1.53
CA VAL A 103 -3.35 13.92 1.25
C VAL A 103 -4.21 12.93 2.02
N SER A 104 -3.67 11.73 2.33
CA SER A 104 -4.43 10.59 2.82
C SER A 104 -5.12 10.78 4.17
N VAL A 105 -4.64 11.67 5.03
CA VAL A 105 -5.23 11.82 6.39
C VAL A 105 -6.47 12.70 6.41
N PHE A 106 -6.53 13.73 5.58
CA PHE A 106 -7.62 14.70 5.57
C PHE A 106 -8.23 14.92 4.18
N LYS A 107 -7.88 14.07 3.21
CA LYS A 107 -8.19 14.24 1.78
C LYS A 107 -7.82 15.64 1.23
N ASN A 108 -6.87 16.31 1.90
CA ASN A 108 -6.31 17.60 1.59
C ASN A 108 -4.81 17.61 1.79
N ASN A 109 -4.12 18.49 1.06
CA ASN A 109 -2.68 18.70 1.23
C ASN A 109 -2.34 19.19 2.63
N GLU A 110 -1.67 18.37 3.42
CA GLU A 110 -1.22 18.72 4.76
C GLU A 110 0.24 18.31 4.99
N LYS A 111 0.94 19.09 5.81
CA LYS A 111 2.33 18.74 6.21
C LYS A 111 2.31 17.65 7.27
N THR A 112 3.15 16.64 7.11
CA THR A 112 3.26 15.52 8.06
C THR A 112 3.55 15.97 9.50
N ASN A 113 4.23 17.09 9.69
CA ASN A 113 4.51 17.63 11.02
C ASN A 113 3.31 18.28 11.75
N ARG A 114 2.13 18.33 11.13
CA ARG A 114 0.87 18.81 11.72
C ARG A 114 -0.15 17.69 11.91
N ILE A 115 0.24 16.47 11.60
CA ILE A 115 -0.59 15.28 11.66
C ILE A 115 -0.17 14.48 12.89
N ALA A 116 -1.16 14.02 13.67
CA ALA A 116 -0.92 13.28 14.89
C ALA A 116 -0.68 11.78 14.62
N GLU A 117 -1.34 11.22 13.62
CA GLU A 117 -1.25 9.83 13.21
C GLU A 117 0.14 9.47 12.68
N GLN A 118 0.54 8.21 12.84
CA GLN A 118 1.73 7.68 12.20
C GLN A 118 1.50 7.55 10.69
N ILE A 119 2.38 8.15 9.88
CA ILE A 119 2.30 8.11 8.42
C ILE A 119 3.63 7.70 7.83
N ALA A 120 3.59 6.88 6.78
CA ALA A 120 4.72 6.61 5.90
C ALA A 120 4.39 7.09 4.47
N VAL A 121 5.34 7.76 3.84
CA VAL A 121 5.25 8.20 2.45
C VAL A 121 6.40 7.58 1.68
N VAL A 122 6.10 6.98 0.53
CA VAL A 122 7.10 6.45 -0.42
C VAL A 122 6.93 7.19 -1.73
N SER A 123 7.87 8.05 -2.05
CA SER A 123 7.85 8.86 -3.27
C SER A 123 8.16 8.04 -4.52
N ALA A 124 7.85 8.58 -5.72
CA ALA A 124 8.23 7.96 -7.00
C ALA A 124 9.74 7.64 -7.07
N LYS A 125 10.58 8.52 -6.50
CA LYS A 125 12.04 8.31 -6.44
C LYS A 125 12.41 7.12 -5.55
N ASP A 126 11.74 6.97 -4.41
CA ASP A 126 11.96 5.83 -3.51
C ASP A 126 11.43 4.54 -4.12
N ILE A 127 10.25 4.56 -4.77
CA ILE A 127 9.70 3.42 -5.52
C ILE A 127 10.68 2.97 -6.61
N GLN A 128 11.20 3.90 -7.39
CA GLN A 128 12.20 3.63 -8.42
C GLN A 128 13.46 2.99 -7.84
N LYS A 129 13.94 3.51 -6.68
CA LYS A 129 15.10 2.99 -5.97
C LYS A 129 14.86 1.58 -5.42
N ILE A 130 13.72 1.33 -4.77
CA ILE A 130 13.33 0.01 -4.28
C ILE A 130 13.18 -0.96 -5.46
N SER A 131 12.69 -0.48 -6.59
CA SER A 131 12.45 -1.25 -7.82
C SER A 131 11.70 -2.58 -7.53
N PRO A 132 10.53 -2.52 -6.85
CA PRO A 132 9.80 -3.72 -6.42
C PRO A 132 9.18 -4.43 -7.62
N GLN A 133 9.09 -5.77 -7.58
CA GLN A 133 8.46 -6.56 -8.64
C GLN A 133 6.95 -6.37 -8.67
N THR A 134 6.33 -6.30 -7.50
CA THR A 134 4.88 -6.08 -7.31
C THR A 134 4.64 -4.97 -6.29
N SER A 135 3.41 -4.46 -6.22
CA SER A 135 3.03 -3.51 -5.15
C SER A 135 3.05 -4.16 -3.76
N ALA A 136 2.85 -5.48 -3.66
CA ALA A 136 3.05 -6.21 -2.41
C ALA A 136 4.53 -6.14 -1.95
N ASP A 137 5.47 -6.29 -2.88
CA ASP A 137 6.91 -6.13 -2.58
C ASP A 137 7.28 -4.68 -2.25
N LEU A 138 6.59 -3.69 -2.84
CA LEU A 138 6.73 -2.30 -2.44
C LEU A 138 6.35 -2.12 -0.97
N LEU A 139 5.19 -2.63 -0.57
CA LEU A 139 4.68 -2.52 0.80
C LEU A 139 5.60 -3.21 1.81
N ALA A 140 6.18 -4.37 1.48
CA ALA A 140 7.14 -5.08 2.32
C ALA A 140 8.42 -4.26 2.63
N ASN A 141 8.68 -3.21 1.85
CA ASN A 141 9.80 -2.29 2.05
C ASN A 141 9.44 -1.06 2.91
N ILE A 142 8.19 -0.90 3.33
CA ILE A 142 7.74 0.23 4.15
C ILE A 142 7.88 -0.13 5.65
N PRO A 143 8.53 0.73 6.47
CA PRO A 143 8.63 0.52 7.91
C PRO A 143 7.26 0.28 8.57
N GLY A 144 7.17 -0.76 9.40
CA GLY A 144 5.92 -1.10 10.11
C GLY A 144 4.95 -1.99 9.33
N ILE A 145 5.26 -2.38 8.09
CA ILE A 145 4.43 -3.26 7.28
C ILE A 145 5.12 -4.62 7.07
N LYS A 146 4.38 -5.71 7.26
CA LYS A 146 4.73 -7.05 6.80
C LYS A 146 3.82 -7.45 5.65
N VAL A 147 4.27 -8.37 4.81
CA VAL A 147 3.46 -8.92 3.72
C VAL A 147 3.51 -10.44 3.78
N GLN A 148 2.35 -11.06 3.78
CA GLN A 148 2.16 -12.50 3.77
C GLN A 148 1.80 -12.97 2.35
N LYS A 149 2.31 -14.13 1.91
CA LYS A 149 2.08 -14.67 0.56
C LYS A 149 1.81 -16.17 0.59
N SER A 150 0.71 -16.63 0.01
CA SER A 150 0.44 -18.04 -0.27
C SER A 150 0.88 -18.45 -1.68
N GLN A 151 0.98 -17.49 -2.58
CA GLN A 151 1.46 -17.59 -3.95
C GLN A 151 2.34 -16.39 -4.28
N PHE A 152 3.15 -16.48 -5.33
CA PHE A 152 4.02 -15.37 -5.73
C PHE A 152 3.21 -14.19 -6.28
N GLY A 153 2.20 -14.47 -7.12
CA GLY A 153 1.28 -13.46 -7.66
C GLY A 153 0.21 -13.03 -6.66
N GLY A 154 0.60 -12.55 -5.49
CA GLY A 154 -0.29 -12.05 -4.47
C GLY A 154 0.46 -11.48 -3.28
N GLY A 155 -0.28 -10.99 -2.30
CA GLY A 155 0.29 -10.52 -1.04
C GLY A 155 -0.70 -9.72 -0.21
N SER A 156 -0.78 -10.08 1.06
CA SER A 156 -1.62 -9.41 2.05
C SER A 156 -0.73 -8.55 2.95
N PRO A 157 -0.88 -7.22 2.91
CA PRO A 157 -0.18 -6.34 3.84
C PRO A 157 -0.77 -6.48 5.24
N VAL A 158 0.11 -6.52 6.23
CA VAL A 158 -0.22 -6.57 7.66
C VAL A 158 0.25 -5.28 8.31
N LEU A 159 -0.69 -4.51 8.85
CA LEU A 159 -0.46 -3.28 9.58
C LEU A 159 -0.89 -3.48 11.03
N ARG A 160 0.05 -3.34 11.98
CA ARG A 160 -0.24 -3.50 13.42
C ARG A 160 -0.95 -4.83 13.76
N GLY A 161 -0.60 -5.92 13.05
CA GLY A 161 -1.22 -7.24 13.27
C GLY A 161 -2.62 -7.40 12.63
N MET A 162 -3.06 -6.44 11.84
CA MET A 162 -4.32 -6.49 11.08
C MET A 162 -4.03 -6.65 9.60
N GLU A 163 -4.78 -7.51 8.91
CA GLU A 163 -4.61 -7.83 7.51
C GLU A 163 -5.92 -7.77 6.73
N SER A 164 -5.82 -7.89 5.41
CA SER A 164 -6.92 -8.10 4.47
C SER A 164 -8.08 -7.13 4.67
N ASN A 165 -9.26 -7.62 5.04
CA ASN A 165 -10.46 -6.80 5.24
C ASN A 165 -10.45 -5.91 6.50
N ARG A 166 -9.31 -5.87 7.24
CA ARG A 166 -9.05 -4.89 8.30
C ARG A 166 -8.01 -3.82 7.89
N VAL A 167 -7.52 -3.90 6.64
CA VAL A 167 -6.65 -2.89 6.01
C VAL A 167 -7.30 -2.43 4.73
N LEU A 168 -7.48 -1.12 4.59
CA LEU A 168 -8.10 -0.55 3.40
C LEU A 168 -7.05 -0.20 2.35
N LEU A 169 -7.26 -0.70 1.14
CA LEU A 169 -6.52 -0.30 -0.05
C LEU A 169 -7.31 0.75 -0.84
N VAL A 170 -6.63 1.81 -1.25
CA VAL A 170 -7.21 2.92 -2.02
C VAL A 170 -6.30 3.24 -3.21
N VAL A 171 -6.86 3.52 -4.37
CA VAL A 171 -6.13 4.03 -5.53
C VAL A 171 -6.77 5.30 -6.05
N ASP A 172 -5.98 6.39 -6.11
CA ASP A 172 -6.45 7.71 -6.58
C ASP A 172 -7.78 8.17 -5.95
N GLY A 173 -7.98 7.89 -4.65
CA GLY A 173 -9.19 8.23 -3.89
C GLY A 173 -10.33 7.20 -3.98
N VAL A 174 -10.19 6.13 -4.75
CA VAL A 174 -11.21 5.09 -4.92
C VAL A 174 -10.84 3.84 -4.12
N ARG A 175 -11.76 3.32 -3.31
CA ARG A 175 -11.58 2.09 -2.51
C ARG A 175 -11.39 0.89 -3.43
N MET A 176 -10.44 0.01 -3.10
CA MET A 176 -10.23 -1.27 -3.79
C MET A 176 -10.93 -2.44 -3.07
N ASN A 177 -11.12 -2.34 -1.75
CA ASN A 177 -11.87 -3.34 -0.99
C ASN A 177 -13.33 -3.34 -1.46
N ASN A 178 -13.80 -4.48 -1.93
CA ASN A 178 -15.17 -4.71 -2.40
C ASN A 178 -15.93 -5.66 -1.49
N ALA A 179 -17.17 -5.97 -1.82
CA ALA A 179 -18.08 -6.76 -1.01
C ALA A 179 -17.67 -8.23 -0.77
N ILE A 180 -16.71 -8.78 -1.54
CA ILE A 180 -16.15 -10.13 -1.34
C ILE A 180 -14.68 -10.10 -0.88
N TYR A 181 -14.18 -8.94 -0.43
CA TYR A 181 -12.85 -8.81 0.10
C TYR A 181 -12.74 -9.56 1.43
N ARG A 182 -11.82 -10.52 1.54
CA ARG A 182 -11.83 -11.54 2.59
C ARG A 182 -10.50 -11.63 3.33
N LYS A 183 -10.50 -12.30 4.48
CA LYS A 183 -9.30 -12.74 5.19
C LYS A 183 -8.45 -13.69 4.33
N GLY A 184 -7.15 -13.69 4.54
CA GLY A 184 -6.18 -14.55 3.88
C GLY A 184 -5.37 -13.82 2.81
N HIS A 185 -4.40 -14.53 2.23
CA HIS A 185 -3.35 -13.95 1.37
C HIS A 185 -3.87 -13.69 -0.03
N LEU A 186 -4.40 -12.50 -0.23
CA LEU A 186 -5.10 -12.12 -1.45
C LEU A 186 -4.16 -11.60 -2.53
N GLN A 187 -4.62 -11.71 -3.76
CA GLN A 187 -3.94 -11.19 -4.95
C GLN A 187 -4.21 -9.69 -5.18
N ASN A 188 -5.22 -9.10 -4.54
CA ASN A 188 -5.73 -7.76 -4.88
C ASN A 188 -4.71 -6.63 -4.80
N SER A 189 -3.72 -6.71 -3.90
CA SER A 189 -2.67 -5.70 -3.80
C SER A 189 -1.80 -5.60 -5.06
N ILE A 190 -1.74 -6.63 -5.91
CA ILE A 190 -0.92 -6.64 -7.12
C ILE A 190 -1.57 -5.94 -8.32
N THR A 191 -2.87 -5.65 -8.29
CA THR A 191 -3.59 -5.04 -9.43
C THR A 191 -3.27 -3.57 -9.67
N VAL A 192 -2.26 -3.03 -8.98
CA VAL A 192 -1.70 -1.69 -9.21
C VAL A 192 -0.19 -1.84 -9.41
N SER A 193 0.30 -1.64 -10.63
CA SER A 193 1.74 -1.74 -10.92
C SER A 193 2.54 -0.65 -10.20
N PRO A 194 3.65 -0.97 -9.52
CA PRO A 194 4.52 0.03 -8.88
C PRO A 194 5.08 1.06 -9.86
N ASN A 195 5.29 0.69 -11.12
CA ASN A 195 5.86 1.56 -12.14
C ASN A 195 4.91 2.71 -12.57
N LEU A 196 3.61 2.56 -12.26
CA LEU A 196 2.58 3.57 -12.55
C LEU A 196 2.40 4.58 -11.41
N LEU A 197 3.03 4.34 -10.24
CA LEU A 197 2.84 5.16 -9.05
C LEU A 197 3.68 6.45 -9.09
N ASP A 198 3.08 7.53 -8.63
CA ASP A 198 3.74 8.78 -8.24
C ASP A 198 4.21 8.71 -6.78
N ARG A 199 3.38 8.14 -5.90
CA ARG A 199 3.71 7.87 -4.51
C ARG A 199 2.73 6.88 -3.88
N THR A 200 3.11 6.38 -2.72
CA THR A 200 2.23 5.60 -1.83
C THR A 200 2.26 6.24 -0.44
N GLU A 201 1.09 6.47 0.12
CA GLU A 201 0.92 6.97 1.48
C GLU A 201 0.28 5.89 2.34
N VAL A 202 0.81 5.67 3.55
CA VAL A 202 0.26 4.70 4.50
C VAL A 202 -0.06 5.40 5.80
N VAL A 203 -1.31 5.33 6.22
CA VAL A 203 -1.79 5.80 7.52
C VAL A 203 -1.96 4.58 8.41
N PHE A 204 -1.29 4.56 9.56
CA PHE A 204 -1.35 3.46 10.51
C PHE A 204 -2.41 3.70 11.57
N GLY A 205 -3.10 2.63 11.96
CA GLY A 205 -4.18 2.66 12.94
C GLY A 205 -5.54 3.06 12.36
N PRO A 206 -6.59 3.06 13.18
CA PRO A 206 -7.94 3.31 12.71
C PRO A 206 -8.09 4.66 12.02
N SER A 207 -8.52 4.63 10.77
CA SER A 207 -8.71 5.80 9.90
C SER A 207 -10.14 5.86 9.34
N SER A 208 -11.08 5.21 10.04
CA SER A 208 -12.45 5.06 9.57
C SER A 208 -13.24 6.36 9.48
N VAL A 209 -12.82 7.44 10.17
CA VAL A 209 -13.47 8.75 10.05
C VAL A 209 -13.42 9.25 8.61
N ILE A 210 -12.28 9.13 7.95
CA ILE A 210 -12.10 9.62 6.58
C ILE A 210 -12.47 8.56 5.54
N TYR A 211 -12.20 7.27 5.85
CA TYR A 211 -12.26 6.20 4.86
C TYR A 211 -13.37 5.15 5.10
N GLY A 212 -14.06 5.18 6.25
CA GLY A 212 -15.16 4.25 6.57
C GLY A 212 -14.70 2.86 6.96
N SER A 213 -15.50 1.85 6.63
CA SER A 213 -15.27 0.43 6.94
C SER A 213 -13.89 -0.05 6.45
N ASP A 214 -13.34 -1.10 7.08
CA ASP A 214 -12.10 -1.81 6.75
C ASP A 214 -10.80 -1.05 7.10
N ALA A 215 -10.86 0.20 7.52
CA ALA A 215 -9.71 0.99 7.91
C ALA A 215 -9.35 0.85 9.40
N LEU A 216 -9.31 -0.39 9.92
CA LEU A 216 -9.01 -0.70 11.33
C LEU A 216 -7.50 -0.69 11.60
N GLY A 217 -6.73 -1.42 10.79
CA GLY A 217 -5.27 -1.50 10.88
C GLY A 217 -4.58 -0.31 10.23
N GLY A 218 -5.25 0.30 9.25
CA GLY A 218 -4.75 1.45 8.52
C GLY A 218 -5.26 1.52 7.09
N VAL A 219 -4.74 2.51 6.37
CA VAL A 219 -5.06 2.76 4.96
C VAL A 219 -3.78 2.80 4.14
N ILE A 220 -3.76 2.11 3.03
CA ILE A 220 -2.71 2.16 2.01
C ILE A 220 -3.30 2.87 0.79
N HIS A 221 -2.79 4.07 0.49
CA HIS A 221 -3.27 4.88 -0.61
C HIS A 221 -2.21 4.97 -1.72
N TYR A 222 -2.52 4.40 -2.87
CA TYR A 222 -1.72 4.47 -4.08
C TYR A 222 -2.14 5.69 -4.89
N TYR A 223 -1.19 6.56 -5.20
CA TYR A 223 -1.38 7.68 -6.11
C TYR A 223 -0.65 7.38 -7.41
N THR A 224 -1.38 7.25 -8.52
CA THR A 224 -0.78 7.03 -9.82
C THR A 224 -0.37 8.36 -10.47
N LYS A 225 0.61 8.29 -11.39
CA LYS A 225 1.13 9.47 -12.10
C LYS A 225 0.01 10.27 -12.73
N THR A 226 0.06 11.60 -12.58
CA THR A 226 -0.95 12.53 -13.11
C THR A 226 -0.26 13.52 -14.04
N PRO A 227 -0.79 13.76 -15.27
CA PRO A 227 -0.21 14.69 -16.23
C PRO A 227 -0.30 16.13 -15.74
N LYS A 228 0.63 16.99 -16.19
CA LYS A 228 0.70 18.41 -15.86
C LYS A 228 0.52 19.26 -17.11
N LEU A 229 -0.11 20.42 -16.97
CA LEU A 229 -0.18 21.41 -18.05
C LEU A 229 1.17 22.04 -18.31
N SER A 230 1.36 22.55 -19.53
CA SER A 230 2.53 23.33 -19.91
C SER A 230 2.14 24.44 -20.88
N ASP A 231 2.72 25.62 -20.73
CA ASP A 231 2.55 26.74 -21.69
C ASP A 231 3.15 26.42 -23.05
N LYS A 232 4.14 25.53 -23.11
CA LYS A 232 4.74 25.01 -24.33
C LYS A 232 4.21 23.62 -24.59
N ASN A 233 3.81 23.32 -25.82
CA ASN A 233 3.47 21.97 -26.25
C ASN A 233 4.67 21.06 -26.04
N THR A 234 4.53 20.11 -25.10
CA THR A 234 5.62 19.22 -24.70
C THR A 234 5.14 17.79 -24.77
N VAL A 235 5.95 16.94 -25.36
CA VAL A 235 5.77 15.48 -25.36
C VAL A 235 6.95 14.91 -24.60
N LYS A 236 6.67 14.07 -23.59
CA LYS A 236 7.69 13.34 -22.83
C LYS A 236 7.40 11.86 -22.93
N GLY A 237 8.42 11.09 -23.16
CA GLY A 237 8.36 9.65 -23.14
C GLY A 237 9.25 9.07 -22.03
N SER A 238 8.92 7.90 -21.54
CA SER A 238 9.80 7.13 -20.68
C SER A 238 9.64 5.64 -20.93
N HIS A 239 10.74 4.93 -20.81
CA HIS A 239 10.78 3.49 -20.90
C HIS A 239 11.54 2.93 -19.71
N PHE A 240 10.97 1.90 -19.07
CA PHE A 240 11.57 1.14 -18.00
C PHE A 240 11.62 -0.33 -18.40
N LEU A 241 12.82 -0.90 -18.36
CA LEU A 241 13.06 -2.33 -18.60
C LEU A 241 13.78 -2.90 -17.39
N ARG A 242 13.32 -4.02 -16.85
CA ARG A 242 13.98 -4.76 -15.76
C ARG A 242 14.08 -6.24 -16.08
N TYR A 243 15.24 -6.82 -15.74
CA TYR A 243 15.47 -8.25 -15.65
C TYR A 243 15.81 -8.62 -14.20
N SER A 244 15.35 -9.80 -13.75
CA SER A 244 15.60 -10.32 -12.40
C SER A 244 15.91 -11.82 -12.45
N SER A 245 17.05 -12.21 -11.90
CA SER A 245 17.60 -13.58 -12.06
C SER A 245 16.90 -14.65 -11.24
N VAL A 246 16.21 -14.27 -10.14
CA VAL A 246 15.62 -15.24 -9.19
C VAL A 246 14.40 -15.95 -9.77
N ASN A 247 13.73 -15.34 -10.72
CA ASN A 247 12.53 -15.86 -11.38
C ASN A 247 12.50 -15.53 -12.88
N ASN A 248 13.65 -15.20 -13.46
CA ASN A 248 13.76 -14.79 -14.86
C ASN A 248 12.73 -13.71 -15.27
N GLU A 249 12.43 -12.79 -14.35
CA GLU A 249 11.46 -11.73 -14.62
C GLU A 249 11.94 -10.81 -15.73
N ILE A 250 11.02 -10.45 -16.62
CA ILE A 250 11.16 -9.33 -17.56
C ILE A 250 9.95 -8.43 -17.39
N THR A 251 10.21 -7.20 -16.94
CA THR A 251 9.20 -6.14 -16.86
C THR A 251 9.53 -5.03 -17.84
N ASN A 252 8.56 -4.64 -18.65
CA ASN A 252 8.66 -3.60 -19.65
C ASN A 252 7.53 -2.59 -19.43
N THR A 253 7.86 -1.31 -19.21
CA THR A 253 6.88 -0.24 -19.04
C THR A 253 7.20 0.92 -19.98
N ILE A 254 6.23 1.30 -20.79
CA ILE A 254 6.32 2.45 -21.70
C ILE A 254 5.30 3.48 -21.24
N SER A 255 5.71 4.74 -21.18
CA SER A 255 4.82 5.85 -20.81
C SER A 255 5.02 7.05 -21.72
N ALA A 256 3.92 7.75 -22.00
CA ALA A 256 3.92 9.01 -22.73
C ALA A 256 3.11 10.07 -21.97
N GLU A 257 3.64 11.28 -21.85
CA GLU A 257 2.95 12.43 -21.28
C GLU A 257 2.86 13.55 -22.35
N LEU A 258 1.64 13.93 -22.65
CA LEU A 258 1.33 15.06 -23.53
C LEU A 258 0.94 16.24 -22.65
N GLN A 259 1.66 17.35 -22.78
CA GLN A 259 1.46 18.55 -21.99
C GLN A 259 1.13 19.74 -22.89
N PHE A 260 -0.07 20.26 -22.76
CA PHE A 260 -0.55 21.44 -23.50
C PHE A 260 -1.10 22.45 -22.49
N LYS A 261 -1.38 23.67 -22.96
CA LYS A 261 -1.91 24.74 -22.13
C LYS A 261 -3.34 24.50 -21.63
N LYS A 262 -4.16 23.79 -22.42
CA LYS A 262 -5.59 23.58 -22.13
C LYS A 262 -5.93 22.18 -21.68
N TRP A 263 -5.04 21.23 -21.84
CA TRP A 263 -5.22 19.84 -21.40
C TRP A 263 -3.88 19.12 -21.33
N ALA A 264 -3.85 18.06 -20.57
CA ALA A 264 -2.71 17.17 -20.49
C ALA A 264 -3.18 15.71 -20.43
N SER A 265 -2.34 14.80 -20.92
CA SER A 265 -2.63 13.36 -20.93
C SER A 265 -1.41 12.57 -20.50
N PHE A 266 -1.63 11.51 -19.73
CA PHE A 266 -0.60 10.54 -19.36
C PHE A 266 -1.12 9.14 -19.72
N THR A 267 -0.36 8.44 -20.56
CA THR A 267 -0.64 7.05 -20.98
C THR A 267 0.52 6.17 -20.55
N SER A 268 0.25 5.02 -19.98
CA SER A 268 1.27 4.03 -19.63
C SER A 268 0.77 2.61 -19.79
N ILE A 269 1.63 1.74 -20.32
CA ILE A 269 1.42 0.29 -20.41
C ILE A 269 2.61 -0.38 -19.74
N SER A 270 2.34 -1.30 -18.84
CA SER A 270 3.34 -2.13 -18.16
C SER A 270 3.02 -3.60 -18.38
N HIS A 271 3.99 -4.37 -18.87
CA HIS A 271 3.88 -5.82 -18.97
C HIS A 271 5.01 -6.46 -18.17
N SER A 272 4.67 -7.39 -17.30
CA SER A 272 5.61 -8.16 -16.47
C SER A 272 5.39 -9.64 -16.71
N ASN A 273 6.46 -10.37 -16.97
CA ASN A 273 6.46 -11.82 -17.05
C ASN A 273 7.38 -12.35 -15.95
N PHE A 274 6.81 -13.12 -15.04
CA PHE A 274 7.50 -13.73 -13.89
C PHE A 274 7.56 -15.23 -14.12
N GLY A 275 8.75 -15.80 -14.21
CA GLY A 275 8.95 -17.24 -14.19
C GLY A 275 8.90 -17.79 -12.76
N ASP A 276 9.11 -19.09 -12.65
CA ASP A 276 9.12 -19.78 -11.35
C ASP A 276 10.23 -19.30 -10.42
N LEU A 277 9.92 -19.22 -9.15
CA LEU A 277 10.77 -18.61 -8.14
C LEU A 277 11.82 -19.56 -7.58
N LYS A 278 13.10 -19.17 -7.61
CA LYS A 278 14.19 -19.84 -6.90
C LYS A 278 14.23 -19.36 -5.45
N MET A 279 14.18 -20.28 -4.49
CA MET A 279 14.41 -19.99 -3.08
C MET A 279 15.90 -20.07 -2.72
N GLY A 280 16.28 -19.53 -1.56
CA GLY A 280 17.65 -19.64 -1.03
C GLY A 280 18.06 -21.09 -0.75
N LYS A 281 19.36 -21.37 -0.86
CA LYS A 281 19.92 -22.70 -0.63
C LYS A 281 20.46 -22.87 0.80
N ASN A 282 20.93 -21.78 1.42
CA ASN A 282 21.54 -21.79 2.73
C ASN A 282 20.48 -21.85 3.83
N ARG A 283 20.38 -22.97 4.51
CA ARG A 283 19.41 -23.26 5.58
C ARG A 283 20.04 -23.07 6.96
N SER A 284 20.53 -21.89 7.26
CA SER A 284 21.18 -21.58 8.55
C SER A 284 20.24 -21.71 9.76
N HIS A 285 18.95 -21.86 9.53
CA HIS A 285 17.95 -22.19 10.56
C HIS A 285 18.01 -23.65 11.04
N GLY A 286 18.76 -24.56 10.39
CA GLY A 286 18.94 -25.93 10.80
C GLY A 286 17.91 -26.94 10.32
N PHE A 287 16.90 -26.54 9.53
CA PHE A 287 15.86 -27.42 8.97
C PHE A 287 16.14 -27.67 7.49
N ASP A 288 16.94 -28.70 7.18
CA ASP A 288 17.48 -28.88 5.84
C ASP A 288 16.43 -29.16 4.77
N ASP A 289 15.34 -29.87 5.10
CA ASP A 289 14.28 -30.24 4.16
C ASP A 289 13.16 -29.21 4.08
N TRP A 290 13.08 -28.30 5.03
CA TRP A 290 12.02 -27.30 5.05
C TRP A 290 12.03 -26.39 3.83
N GLY A 291 10.88 -26.34 3.15
CA GLY A 291 10.66 -25.53 1.95
C GLY A 291 11.13 -26.18 0.65
N LYS A 292 11.87 -27.32 0.68
CA LYS A 292 12.24 -28.04 -0.54
C LYS A 292 11.02 -28.58 -1.28
N VAL A 293 11.03 -28.48 -2.60
CA VAL A 293 9.97 -28.96 -3.50
C VAL A 293 10.49 -30.19 -4.25
N TYR A 294 10.12 -31.36 -3.78
CA TYR A 294 10.58 -32.64 -4.39
C TYR A 294 9.75 -33.04 -5.60
N PHE A 295 8.47 -32.73 -5.62
CA PHE A 295 7.55 -33.04 -6.70
C PHE A 295 6.71 -31.83 -7.04
N TYR A 296 6.25 -31.75 -8.28
CA TYR A 296 5.35 -30.70 -8.76
C TYR A 296 4.33 -31.26 -9.75
N SER A 297 3.26 -30.54 -9.99
CA SER A 297 2.26 -30.85 -11.00
C SER A 297 2.63 -30.22 -12.35
N ASP A 298 2.60 -30.99 -13.42
CA ASP A 298 2.76 -30.52 -14.81
C ASP A 298 1.42 -30.47 -15.54
N ASN A 299 0.35 -30.11 -14.82
CA ASN A 299 -1.03 -30.04 -15.34
C ASN A 299 -1.48 -28.61 -15.63
N LEU A 300 -0.54 -27.67 -15.76
CA LEU A 300 -0.85 -26.28 -16.12
C LEU A 300 -0.65 -26.08 -17.64
N ASN A 301 -1.26 -25.02 -18.17
CA ASN A 301 -1.14 -24.63 -19.58
C ASN A 301 -1.66 -25.68 -20.60
N GLY A 302 -2.69 -26.46 -20.24
CA GLY A 302 -3.31 -27.44 -21.12
C GLY A 302 -2.66 -28.83 -21.13
N ASN A 303 -1.56 -29.02 -20.41
CA ASN A 303 -0.96 -30.33 -20.23
C ASN A 303 -1.80 -31.20 -19.29
N TYR A 304 -1.76 -32.51 -19.48
CA TYR A 304 -2.34 -33.48 -18.57
C TYR A 304 -1.28 -34.54 -18.16
N SER A 305 -1.16 -34.70 -16.85
CA SER A 305 -0.32 -35.77 -16.25
C SER A 305 -1.13 -36.42 -15.11
N GLU A 306 -1.16 -37.76 -15.11
CA GLU A 306 -1.84 -38.54 -14.06
C GLU A 306 -1.12 -38.47 -12.71
N ASN A 307 0.21 -38.27 -12.75
CA ASN A 307 1.07 -38.27 -11.59
C ASN A 307 1.89 -36.99 -11.50
N SER A 308 2.33 -36.68 -10.29
CA SER A 308 3.32 -35.60 -10.06
C SER A 308 4.67 -35.94 -10.65
N ILE A 309 5.44 -34.96 -11.04
CA ILE A 309 6.77 -35.09 -11.64
C ILE A 309 7.84 -34.73 -10.61
N ALA A 310 8.94 -35.49 -10.59
CA ALA A 310 10.08 -35.20 -9.75
C ALA A 310 10.76 -33.89 -10.14
N ASN A 311 11.04 -33.03 -9.15
CA ASN A 311 11.70 -31.76 -9.37
C ASN A 311 13.22 -31.92 -9.34
N ASN A 312 13.87 -31.74 -10.48
CA ASN A 312 15.33 -31.84 -10.62
C ASN A 312 16.11 -30.81 -9.80
N ASN A 313 15.45 -29.74 -9.34
CA ASN A 313 16.04 -28.73 -8.47
C ASN A 313 15.07 -28.38 -7.33
N VAL A 314 15.26 -29.05 -6.20
CA VAL A 314 14.41 -28.94 -5.01
C VAL A 314 14.29 -27.51 -4.44
N ASN A 315 15.20 -26.59 -4.79
CA ASN A 315 15.13 -25.18 -4.42
C ASN A 315 14.41 -24.30 -5.46
N PHE A 316 13.82 -24.91 -6.46
CA PHE A 316 13.04 -24.22 -7.49
C PHE A 316 11.56 -24.48 -7.26
N GLN A 317 10.84 -23.43 -6.88
CA GLN A 317 9.42 -23.48 -6.56
C GLN A 317 8.62 -23.47 -7.86
N ARG A 318 8.41 -24.67 -8.43
CA ARG A 318 7.64 -24.87 -9.65
C ARG A 318 6.21 -24.40 -9.45
N ASN A 319 5.59 -23.88 -10.52
CA ASN A 319 4.23 -23.37 -10.51
C ASN A 319 4.08 -22.13 -9.58
N THR A 320 5.01 -21.18 -9.66
CA THR A 320 4.90 -19.88 -9.03
C THR A 320 4.87 -18.73 -10.04
N GLY A 321 5.21 -19.01 -11.30
CA GLY A 321 5.26 -18.02 -12.38
C GLY A 321 3.87 -17.54 -12.80
N PHE A 322 3.77 -16.28 -13.24
CA PHE A 322 2.59 -15.68 -13.86
C PHE A 322 2.99 -14.45 -14.69
N SER A 323 2.07 -13.91 -15.46
CA SER A 323 2.28 -12.64 -16.15
C SER A 323 1.19 -11.64 -15.80
N GLN A 324 1.49 -10.35 -15.94
CA GLN A 324 0.54 -9.26 -15.65
C GLN A 324 0.72 -8.12 -16.65
N THR A 325 -0.40 -7.55 -17.08
CA THR A 325 -0.45 -6.36 -17.92
C THR A 325 -1.29 -5.29 -17.24
N ASP A 326 -0.72 -4.09 -17.11
CA ASP A 326 -1.37 -2.93 -16.51
C ASP A 326 -1.40 -1.78 -17.50
N PHE A 327 -2.54 -1.14 -17.60
CA PHE A 327 -2.78 0.06 -18.41
C PHE A 327 -3.25 1.21 -17.54
N LEU A 328 -2.72 2.40 -17.78
CA LEU A 328 -3.14 3.64 -17.14
C LEU A 328 -3.31 4.73 -18.19
N GLN A 329 -4.48 5.35 -18.22
CA GLN A 329 -4.76 6.56 -18.98
C GLN A 329 -5.33 7.63 -18.07
N LYS A 330 -4.70 8.78 -18.01
CA LYS A 330 -5.25 9.95 -17.31
C LYS A 330 -5.34 11.15 -18.24
N PHE A 331 -6.44 11.90 -18.12
CA PHE A 331 -6.61 13.22 -18.71
C PHE A 331 -6.80 14.25 -17.61
N TYR A 332 -6.24 15.42 -17.84
CA TYR A 332 -6.43 16.60 -17.01
C TYR A 332 -6.84 17.77 -17.89
N VAL A 333 -8.01 18.37 -17.60
CA VAL A 333 -8.61 19.45 -18.38
C VAL A 333 -9.15 20.52 -17.45
N PRO A 334 -8.58 21.73 -17.43
CA PRO A 334 -9.19 22.88 -16.78
C PRO A 334 -10.46 23.28 -17.54
N LEU A 335 -11.61 23.18 -16.87
CA LEU A 335 -12.90 23.59 -17.43
C LEU A 335 -13.14 25.10 -17.26
N SER A 336 -12.62 25.66 -16.16
CA SER A 336 -12.68 27.09 -15.86
C SER A 336 -11.49 27.49 -14.98
N LYS A 337 -11.46 28.78 -14.54
CA LYS A 337 -10.41 29.24 -13.59
C LYS A 337 -10.48 28.56 -12.22
N ASN A 338 -11.61 27.97 -11.87
CA ASN A 338 -11.87 27.40 -10.55
C ASN A 338 -12.35 25.95 -10.60
N THR A 339 -12.30 25.33 -11.77
CA THR A 339 -12.84 23.97 -11.96
C THR A 339 -11.98 23.18 -12.92
N ASP A 340 -11.50 22.04 -12.47
CA ASP A 340 -10.66 21.12 -13.22
C ASP A 340 -11.34 19.75 -13.30
N LEU A 341 -11.27 19.11 -14.48
CA LEU A 341 -11.73 17.74 -14.70
C LEU A 341 -10.52 16.83 -14.85
N LYS A 342 -10.52 15.75 -14.11
CA LYS A 342 -9.59 14.63 -14.28
C LYS A 342 -10.39 13.39 -14.66
N LEU A 343 -9.93 12.66 -15.66
CA LEU A 343 -10.45 11.34 -15.99
C LEU A 343 -9.33 10.33 -15.78
N ASN A 344 -9.60 9.30 -15.00
CA ASN A 344 -8.67 8.22 -14.70
C ASN A 344 -9.26 6.89 -15.18
N ILE A 345 -8.52 6.19 -16.05
CA ILE A 345 -8.87 4.87 -16.55
C ILE A 345 -7.71 3.93 -16.23
N GLN A 346 -7.97 2.86 -15.52
CA GLN A 346 -7.00 1.82 -15.19
C GLN A 346 -7.55 0.46 -15.58
N TYR A 347 -6.70 -0.37 -16.17
CA TYR A 347 -7.01 -1.76 -16.43
C TYR A 347 -5.82 -2.62 -16.04
N SER A 348 -6.06 -3.68 -15.28
CA SER A 348 -5.07 -4.67 -14.89
C SER A 348 -5.61 -6.06 -15.18
N THR A 349 -4.77 -6.91 -15.78
CA THR A 349 -5.10 -8.32 -16.00
C THR A 349 -3.86 -9.18 -15.81
N SER A 350 -4.04 -10.38 -15.26
CA SER A 350 -2.97 -11.38 -15.14
C SER A 350 -3.24 -12.60 -16.03
N SER A 351 -2.23 -13.45 -16.21
CA SER A 351 -2.45 -14.86 -16.54
C SER A 351 -3.07 -15.58 -15.33
N ASP A 352 -3.29 -16.90 -15.46
CA ASP A 352 -3.56 -17.73 -14.30
C ASP A 352 -2.45 -17.57 -13.26
N VAL A 353 -2.85 -17.48 -11.97
CA VAL A 353 -1.93 -17.34 -10.84
C VAL A 353 -1.96 -18.61 -10.01
N PRO A 354 -0.95 -19.51 -10.18
CA PRO A 354 -0.92 -20.77 -9.46
C PRO A 354 -0.88 -20.56 -7.95
N ARG A 355 -1.67 -21.32 -7.22
CA ARG A 355 -1.70 -21.30 -5.77
C ARG A 355 -0.70 -22.32 -5.21
N PHE A 356 0.53 -21.88 -5.08
CA PHE A 356 1.66 -22.71 -4.74
C PHE A 356 1.48 -23.50 -3.43
N ASP A 357 0.95 -22.89 -2.38
CA ASP A 357 0.71 -23.53 -1.09
C ASP A 357 -0.25 -24.75 -1.20
N LYS A 358 -1.18 -24.72 -2.16
CA LYS A 358 -2.09 -25.82 -2.42
C LYS A 358 -1.53 -26.87 -3.38
N LEU A 359 -0.73 -26.45 -4.35
CA LEU A 359 -0.07 -27.35 -5.29
C LEU A 359 1.05 -28.17 -4.64
N THR A 360 1.51 -27.79 -3.45
CA THR A 360 2.49 -28.53 -2.63
C THR A 360 1.83 -29.32 -1.47
N GLU A 361 0.51 -29.25 -1.32
CA GLU A 361 -0.23 -29.98 -0.28
C GLU A 361 -0.20 -31.49 -0.55
N LEU A 362 0.23 -32.29 0.44
CA LEU A 362 0.29 -33.72 0.35
C LEU A 362 -0.98 -34.39 0.92
N LYS A 363 -1.42 -35.49 0.29
CA LYS A 363 -2.42 -36.42 0.80
C LYS A 363 -1.86 -37.83 0.68
N LYS A 364 -1.68 -38.53 1.80
CA LYS A 364 -1.10 -39.89 1.85
C LYS A 364 0.27 -39.98 1.13
N GLY A 365 1.12 -38.93 1.30
CA GLY A 365 2.48 -38.91 0.72
C GLY A 365 2.58 -38.48 -0.74
N THR A 366 1.48 -38.22 -1.44
CA THR A 366 1.45 -37.73 -2.83
C THR A 366 0.80 -36.37 -2.91
N LEU A 367 1.06 -35.62 -3.99
CA LEU A 367 0.41 -34.31 -4.20
C LEU A 367 -1.10 -34.48 -4.33
N LYS A 368 -1.85 -33.64 -3.60
CA LYS A 368 -3.33 -33.68 -3.60
C LYS A 368 -3.93 -33.07 -4.87
N PHE A 369 -3.41 -31.93 -5.31
CA PHE A 369 -3.97 -31.16 -6.42
C PHE A 369 -3.11 -31.26 -7.68
N ALA A 370 -3.71 -31.64 -8.78
CA ALA A 370 -3.14 -31.55 -10.12
C ALA A 370 -3.19 -30.11 -10.64
N GLU A 371 -4.29 -29.41 -10.33
CA GLU A 371 -4.49 -28.02 -10.69
C GLU A 371 -5.10 -27.25 -9.50
N TRP A 372 -4.53 -26.13 -9.17
CA TRP A 372 -5.09 -25.15 -8.26
C TRP A 372 -4.52 -23.78 -8.60
N TYR A 373 -5.32 -22.91 -9.17
CA TYR A 373 -4.93 -21.55 -9.52
C TYR A 373 -6.12 -20.59 -9.43
N TYR A 374 -5.81 -19.32 -9.24
CA TYR A 374 -6.74 -18.25 -9.55
C TYR A 374 -6.65 -18.01 -11.06
N GLY A 375 -7.78 -17.96 -11.77
CA GLY A 375 -7.82 -17.56 -13.16
C GLY A 375 -7.43 -16.11 -13.34
N PRO A 376 -7.44 -15.55 -14.54
CA PRO A 376 -7.00 -14.18 -14.78
C PRO A 376 -7.66 -13.20 -13.82
N GLN A 377 -6.84 -12.53 -13.01
CA GLN A 377 -7.30 -11.47 -12.12
C GLN A 377 -7.50 -10.22 -12.97
N LYS A 378 -8.71 -9.69 -13.04
CA LYS A 378 -9.01 -8.51 -13.85
C LYS A 378 -9.60 -7.41 -12.99
N ARG A 379 -9.14 -6.18 -13.21
CA ARG A 379 -9.71 -4.97 -12.61
C ARG A 379 -9.76 -3.85 -13.64
N LEU A 380 -10.95 -3.33 -13.91
CA LEU A 380 -11.19 -2.08 -14.62
C LEU A 380 -11.57 -1.02 -13.60
N LEU A 381 -11.02 0.18 -13.74
CA LEU A 381 -11.44 1.38 -13.01
C LEU A 381 -11.63 2.52 -14.00
N ILE A 382 -12.78 3.17 -13.95
CA ILE A 382 -13.06 4.42 -14.66
C ILE A 382 -13.52 5.43 -13.61
N SER A 383 -12.77 6.53 -13.45
CA SER A 383 -13.04 7.51 -12.40
C SER A 383 -12.88 8.95 -12.91
N PRO A 384 -13.97 9.62 -13.31
CA PRO A 384 -13.98 11.07 -13.45
C PRO A 384 -13.97 11.75 -12.07
N GLN A 385 -13.14 12.79 -11.95
CA GLN A 385 -12.99 13.62 -10.75
C GLN A 385 -13.14 15.09 -11.14
N LEU A 386 -14.01 15.79 -10.45
CA LEU A 386 -14.22 17.22 -10.61
C LEU A 386 -13.62 17.97 -9.41
N GLU A 387 -12.54 18.70 -9.63
CA GLU A 387 -11.93 19.57 -8.62
C GLU A 387 -12.51 20.98 -8.75
N ILE A 388 -13.01 21.54 -7.66
CA ILE A 388 -13.65 22.85 -7.59
C ILE A 388 -12.94 23.72 -6.55
N ASN A 389 -12.55 24.95 -6.95
CA ASN A 389 -11.83 25.89 -6.10
C ASN A 389 -12.51 27.28 -6.11
N PRO A 390 -13.78 27.39 -5.67
CA PRO A 390 -14.55 28.64 -5.79
C PRO A 390 -14.15 29.72 -4.80
N LYS A 391 -13.33 29.37 -3.77
CA LYS A 391 -12.83 30.29 -2.71
C LYS A 391 -13.96 31.07 -2.02
N LYS A 392 -15.10 30.42 -1.77
CA LYS A 392 -16.25 30.98 -1.04
C LYS A 392 -16.19 30.64 0.45
N LYS A 393 -16.90 31.37 1.28
CA LYS A 393 -16.95 31.15 2.74
C LYS A 393 -17.42 29.77 3.16
N TRP A 394 -18.23 29.10 2.35
CA TRP A 394 -18.75 27.75 2.64
C TRP A 394 -18.01 26.64 1.86
N LEU A 395 -17.19 26.99 0.85
CA LEU A 395 -16.44 26.07 0.03
C LEU A 395 -15.18 26.76 -0.53
N ASP A 396 -14.02 26.42 -0.01
CA ASP A 396 -12.74 26.88 -0.57
C ASP A 396 -12.28 25.94 -1.67
N LYS A 397 -12.26 24.64 -1.37
CA LYS A 397 -11.88 23.57 -2.28
C LYS A 397 -12.82 22.38 -2.12
N GLY A 398 -13.06 21.69 -3.20
CA GLY A 398 -13.80 20.43 -3.18
C GLY A 398 -13.37 19.49 -4.31
N THR A 399 -13.57 18.21 -4.09
CA THR A 399 -13.41 17.16 -5.10
C THR A 399 -14.65 16.30 -5.09
N ILE A 400 -15.28 16.12 -6.25
CA ILE A 400 -16.35 15.16 -6.45
C ILE A 400 -15.78 14.06 -7.32
N THR A 401 -15.80 12.84 -6.83
CA THR A 401 -15.28 11.64 -7.51
C THR A 401 -16.43 10.68 -7.76
N PHE A 402 -16.70 10.38 -9.02
CA PHE A 402 -17.46 9.20 -9.40
C PHE A 402 -16.51 8.11 -9.82
N ALA A 403 -16.79 6.86 -9.47
CA ALA A 403 -16.03 5.72 -9.98
C ALA A 403 -16.90 4.52 -10.28
N TYR A 404 -16.57 3.86 -11.37
CA TYR A 404 -17.03 2.51 -11.71
C TYR A 404 -15.82 1.57 -11.69
N GLN A 405 -15.95 0.43 -11.02
CA GLN A 405 -14.98 -0.66 -11.05
C GLN A 405 -15.67 -1.96 -11.42
N ASN A 406 -15.04 -2.76 -12.26
CA ASN A 406 -15.37 -4.17 -12.46
C ASN A 406 -14.17 -5.01 -12.02
N VAL A 407 -14.41 -5.97 -11.14
CA VAL A 407 -13.41 -6.91 -10.63
C VAL A 407 -13.87 -8.33 -10.91
N GLN A 408 -13.01 -9.10 -11.60
CA GLN A 408 -13.26 -10.51 -11.88
C GLN A 408 -12.18 -11.34 -11.21
N GLU A 409 -12.60 -12.32 -10.44
CA GLU A 409 -11.70 -13.32 -9.85
C GLU A 409 -12.31 -14.72 -9.98
N SER A 410 -11.46 -15.73 -10.02
CA SER A 410 -11.92 -17.11 -10.09
C SER A 410 -11.01 -18.07 -9.34
N ARG A 411 -11.54 -19.26 -9.05
CA ARG A 411 -10.80 -20.38 -8.43
C ARG A 411 -11.03 -21.61 -9.26
N ILE A 412 -9.97 -22.16 -9.81
CA ILE A 412 -9.98 -23.37 -10.60
C ILE A 412 -9.18 -24.43 -9.88
N GLN A 413 -9.73 -25.62 -9.72
CA GLN A 413 -9.07 -26.71 -9.04
C GLN A 413 -9.45 -28.07 -9.60
N ARG A 414 -8.48 -29.01 -9.55
CA ARG A 414 -8.65 -30.43 -9.87
C ARG A 414 -7.68 -31.24 -9.02
N LYS A 415 -8.16 -32.35 -8.47
CA LYS A 415 -7.33 -33.30 -7.73
C LYS A 415 -6.60 -34.26 -8.70
N PHE A 416 -5.46 -34.81 -8.31
CA PHE A 416 -4.86 -35.93 -9.01
C PHE A 416 -5.80 -37.13 -8.99
N GLY A 417 -5.80 -37.93 -10.07
CA GLY A 417 -6.70 -39.08 -10.25
C GLY A 417 -8.14 -38.71 -10.61
N SER A 418 -8.47 -37.43 -10.82
CA SER A 418 -9.80 -37.00 -11.26
C SER A 418 -9.71 -36.22 -12.57
N LEU A 419 -10.68 -36.42 -13.46
CA LEU A 419 -10.92 -35.58 -14.65
C LEU A 419 -11.85 -34.40 -14.37
N GLU A 420 -12.41 -34.33 -13.18
CA GLU A 420 -13.35 -33.27 -12.77
C GLU A 420 -12.63 -32.02 -12.38
N ARG A 421 -12.80 -30.94 -13.16
CA ARG A 421 -12.28 -29.61 -12.89
C ARG A 421 -13.41 -28.68 -12.44
N THR A 422 -13.26 -28.10 -11.26
CA THR A 422 -14.23 -27.14 -10.71
C THR A 422 -13.79 -25.70 -10.97
N TYR A 423 -14.73 -24.88 -11.32
CA TYR A 423 -14.60 -23.42 -11.50
C TYR A 423 -15.54 -22.73 -10.52
N ARG A 424 -15.06 -21.68 -9.88
CA ARG A 424 -15.87 -20.72 -9.12
C ARG A 424 -15.44 -19.34 -9.56
N GLU A 425 -16.35 -18.63 -10.21
CA GLU A 425 -16.08 -17.34 -10.84
C GLU A 425 -16.93 -16.27 -10.16
N GLU A 426 -16.29 -15.20 -9.71
CA GLU A 426 -16.94 -14.07 -9.09
C GLU A 426 -16.73 -12.82 -9.95
N ASN A 427 -17.80 -12.10 -10.22
CA ASN A 427 -17.82 -10.79 -10.87
C ASN A 427 -18.39 -9.76 -9.92
N VAL A 428 -17.67 -8.65 -9.72
CA VAL A 428 -18.10 -7.56 -8.83
C VAL A 428 -18.11 -6.25 -9.60
N ASP A 429 -19.29 -5.64 -9.70
CA ASP A 429 -19.45 -4.30 -10.22
C ASP A 429 -19.61 -3.31 -9.04
N VAL A 430 -18.76 -2.29 -9.00
CA VAL A 430 -18.76 -1.29 -7.93
C VAL A 430 -18.99 0.09 -8.50
N PHE A 431 -20.02 0.77 -8.01
CA PHE A 431 -20.30 2.17 -8.29
C PHE A 431 -20.07 2.98 -7.02
N SER A 432 -19.30 4.07 -7.11
CA SER A 432 -19.10 4.95 -5.96
C SER A 432 -19.18 6.42 -6.33
N LEU A 433 -19.66 7.21 -5.38
CA LEU A 433 -19.73 8.67 -5.46
C LEU A 433 -19.24 9.27 -4.14
N ASN A 434 -18.18 10.04 -4.21
CA ASN A 434 -17.57 10.70 -3.06
C ASN A 434 -17.55 12.20 -3.27
N GLY A 435 -17.83 12.97 -2.22
CA GLY A 435 -17.66 14.42 -2.19
C GLY A 435 -16.80 14.81 -1.00
N ASP A 436 -15.66 15.43 -1.25
CA ASP A 436 -14.69 15.85 -0.25
C ASP A 436 -14.51 17.37 -0.32
N PHE A 437 -14.84 18.11 0.72
CA PHE A 437 -14.89 19.56 0.72
C PHE A 437 -14.09 20.15 1.87
N THR A 438 -13.51 21.32 1.66
CA THR A 438 -12.74 22.02 2.70
C THR A 438 -13.08 23.50 2.71
N VAL A 439 -13.15 24.08 3.92
CA VAL A 439 -13.34 25.49 4.13
C VAL A 439 -12.42 26.00 5.26
N PRO A 440 -11.65 27.08 5.05
CA PRO A 440 -10.97 27.76 6.13
C PRO A 440 -12.00 28.60 6.92
N LEU A 441 -12.21 28.20 8.20
CA LEU A 441 -13.10 28.97 9.10
C LEU A 441 -12.40 30.23 9.63
N ALA A 442 -11.06 30.18 9.76
CA ALA A 442 -10.19 31.27 10.13
C ALA A 442 -8.75 30.98 9.69
N GLU A 443 -7.81 31.89 9.85
CA GLU A 443 -6.39 31.73 9.46
C GLU A 443 -5.74 30.45 9.98
N LYS A 444 -6.18 29.95 11.17
CA LYS A 444 -5.62 28.77 11.84
C LYS A 444 -6.63 27.64 12.03
N ARG A 445 -7.77 27.69 11.36
CA ARG A 445 -8.88 26.75 11.54
C ARG A 445 -9.41 26.30 10.20
N ASN A 446 -9.37 24.99 9.94
CA ASN A 446 -9.90 24.38 8.74
C ASN A 446 -10.97 23.34 9.12
N LEU A 447 -12.04 23.29 8.35
CA LEU A 447 -13.07 22.27 8.41
C LEU A 447 -13.06 21.52 7.09
N GLY A 448 -12.87 20.20 7.15
CA GLY A 448 -13.18 19.25 6.10
C GLY A 448 -14.56 18.67 6.33
N TYR A 449 -15.31 18.39 5.29
CA TYR A 449 -16.57 17.68 5.38
C TYR A 449 -16.86 16.96 4.07
N GLY A 450 -17.62 15.90 4.13
CA GLY A 450 -17.87 15.12 2.93
C GLY A 450 -18.95 14.07 3.09
N PHE A 451 -19.20 13.39 1.98
CA PHE A 451 -20.08 12.25 1.91
C PHE A 451 -19.45 11.16 1.05
N GLU A 452 -19.86 9.92 1.26
CA GLU A 452 -19.47 8.76 0.49
C GLU A 452 -20.67 7.86 0.27
N MET A 453 -20.80 7.33 -0.96
CA MET A 453 -21.78 6.29 -1.32
C MET A 453 -21.05 5.25 -2.17
N ALA A 454 -21.31 3.97 -1.90
CA ALA A 454 -20.78 2.88 -2.69
C ALA A 454 -21.84 1.76 -2.79
N TYR A 455 -22.02 1.23 -3.99
CA TYR A 455 -22.89 0.08 -4.28
C TYR A 455 -22.08 -0.98 -4.98
N ASN A 456 -22.11 -2.21 -4.46
CA ASN A 456 -21.50 -3.37 -5.06
C ASN A 456 -22.59 -4.34 -5.48
N ASP A 457 -22.47 -4.86 -6.69
CA ASP A 457 -23.25 -5.96 -7.21
C ASP A 457 -22.34 -7.16 -7.44
N VAL A 458 -22.71 -8.34 -6.91
CA VAL A 458 -21.85 -9.52 -6.91
C VAL A 458 -22.60 -10.70 -7.52
N GLY A 459 -22.06 -11.19 -8.62
CA GLY A 459 -22.45 -12.46 -9.24
C GLY A 459 -21.43 -13.55 -8.90
N SER A 460 -21.90 -14.74 -8.50
CA SER A 460 -21.09 -15.91 -8.26
C SER A 460 -21.59 -17.06 -9.14
N THR A 461 -20.72 -17.56 -10.02
CA THR A 461 -21.08 -18.58 -11.00
C THR A 461 -20.18 -19.81 -10.83
N PRO A 462 -20.70 -20.92 -10.30
CA PRO A 462 -19.98 -22.18 -10.23
C PRO A 462 -20.14 -22.97 -11.53
N SER A 463 -19.13 -23.75 -11.92
CA SER A 463 -19.28 -24.75 -12.97
C SER A 463 -18.30 -25.91 -12.79
N GLY A 464 -18.75 -27.11 -13.04
CA GLY A 464 -17.95 -28.34 -13.09
C GLY A 464 -17.83 -28.85 -14.50
N LYS A 465 -16.61 -29.21 -14.94
CA LYS A 465 -16.37 -29.74 -16.27
C LYS A 465 -15.49 -30.98 -16.20
N VAL A 466 -15.87 -32.05 -16.95
CA VAL A 466 -15.08 -33.28 -17.10
C VAL A 466 -14.13 -33.10 -18.28
N LEU A 467 -12.84 -33.29 -18.07
CA LEU A 467 -11.82 -33.11 -19.11
C LEU A 467 -11.92 -34.16 -20.20
N ASP A 468 -11.76 -33.78 -21.47
CA ASP A 468 -11.43 -34.66 -22.59
C ASP A 468 -9.92 -34.62 -22.81
N ILE A 469 -9.27 -35.78 -22.66
CA ILE A 469 -7.81 -35.93 -22.73
C ILE A 469 -7.43 -36.75 -23.97
N ARG A 470 -6.51 -36.22 -24.78
CA ARG A 470 -5.91 -36.95 -25.91
C ARG A 470 -4.42 -36.66 -25.93
N ASN A 471 -3.62 -37.75 -26.00
CA ASN A 471 -2.14 -37.68 -26.05
C ASN A 471 -1.52 -36.81 -24.93
N ASN A 472 -2.01 -36.93 -23.70
CA ASN A 472 -1.62 -36.13 -22.54
C ASN A 472 -1.86 -34.60 -22.67
N GLU A 473 -2.75 -34.21 -23.56
CA GLU A 473 -3.22 -32.81 -23.68
C GLU A 473 -4.71 -32.72 -23.39
N ILE A 474 -5.11 -31.63 -22.76
CA ILE A 474 -6.51 -31.30 -22.52
C ILE A 474 -7.04 -30.67 -23.80
N VAL A 475 -7.83 -31.44 -24.56
CA VAL A 475 -8.38 -31.00 -25.86
C VAL A 475 -9.78 -30.39 -25.74
N GLY A 476 -10.45 -30.52 -24.59
CA GLY A 476 -11.78 -30.01 -24.37
C GLY A 476 -12.45 -30.59 -23.14
N PHE A 477 -13.78 -30.66 -23.18
CA PHE A 477 -14.61 -31.22 -22.11
C PHE A 477 -15.57 -32.24 -22.65
N SER A 478 -15.67 -33.38 -21.95
CA SER A 478 -16.58 -34.49 -22.29
C SER A 478 -17.90 -34.45 -21.55
N GLY A 479 -18.02 -33.64 -20.51
CA GLY A 479 -19.24 -33.49 -19.70
C GLY A 479 -19.17 -32.35 -18.71
N SER A 480 -20.26 -32.18 -17.96
CA SER A 480 -20.36 -31.21 -16.86
C SER A 480 -20.99 -31.86 -15.64
N PHE A 481 -20.75 -31.30 -14.46
CA PHE A 481 -21.31 -31.71 -13.18
C PHE A 481 -21.65 -30.50 -12.33
N PRO A 482 -22.60 -30.59 -11.37
CA PRO A 482 -22.91 -29.48 -10.47
C PRO A 482 -21.77 -29.19 -9.52
N VAL A 483 -21.61 -27.92 -9.11
CA VAL A 483 -20.60 -27.45 -8.16
C VAL A 483 -21.24 -26.42 -7.26
N GLN A 484 -21.08 -26.56 -5.94
CA GLN A 484 -21.52 -25.58 -4.96
C GLN A 484 -20.89 -24.22 -5.23
N SER A 485 -21.72 -23.19 -5.34
CA SER A 485 -21.28 -21.79 -5.37
C SER A 485 -20.55 -21.41 -4.06
N ARG A 486 -19.64 -20.47 -4.15
CA ARG A 486 -18.95 -19.97 -2.96
C ARG A 486 -19.78 -18.93 -2.20
N TYR A 487 -20.44 -18.06 -2.94
CA TYR A 487 -21.34 -17.01 -2.44
C TYR A 487 -22.74 -17.25 -2.97
N PRO A 488 -23.75 -16.59 -2.41
CA PRO A 488 -25.14 -16.77 -2.84
C PRO A 488 -25.32 -16.61 -4.35
N ASP A 489 -25.82 -17.65 -4.98
CA ASP A 489 -25.99 -17.81 -6.43
C ASP A 489 -27.18 -17.03 -6.99
N GLY A 490 -28.14 -16.65 -6.14
CA GLY A 490 -29.25 -15.74 -6.49
C GLY A 490 -28.84 -14.27 -6.55
N GLY A 491 -27.50 -13.98 -6.42
CA GLY A 491 -26.93 -12.65 -6.42
C GLY A 491 -26.77 -12.04 -5.03
N SER A 492 -25.86 -11.08 -4.94
CA SER A 492 -25.58 -10.38 -3.68
C SER A 492 -25.31 -8.91 -3.95
N SER A 493 -25.76 -8.04 -3.06
CA SER A 493 -25.47 -6.61 -3.12
C SER A 493 -25.01 -6.06 -1.77
N TYR A 494 -24.13 -5.07 -1.82
CA TYR A 494 -23.64 -4.36 -0.64
C TYR A 494 -23.66 -2.86 -0.91
N PHE A 495 -24.46 -2.13 -0.12
CA PHE A 495 -24.55 -0.68 -0.17
C PHE A 495 -23.95 -0.06 1.07
N SER A 496 -23.19 1.01 0.90
CA SER A 496 -22.64 1.82 1.99
C SER A 496 -22.88 3.29 1.71
N SER A 497 -23.33 4.05 2.72
CA SER A 497 -23.45 5.50 2.66
C SER A 497 -22.92 6.13 3.93
N ALA A 498 -22.31 7.31 3.83
CA ALA A 498 -21.72 8.00 4.97
C ALA A 498 -21.67 9.50 4.79
N ILE A 499 -21.66 10.20 5.93
CA ILE A 499 -21.31 11.61 6.06
C ILE A 499 -20.20 11.75 7.11
N TYR A 500 -19.29 12.69 6.91
CA TYR A 500 -18.20 12.93 7.85
C TYR A 500 -17.78 14.39 7.88
N ALA A 501 -17.15 14.75 8.99
CA ALA A 501 -16.50 16.04 9.16
C ALA A 501 -15.19 15.87 9.93
N ASP A 502 -14.18 16.63 9.53
CA ASP A 502 -12.91 16.78 10.24
C ASP A 502 -12.61 18.25 10.51
N TYR A 503 -12.09 18.53 11.69
CA TYR A 503 -11.74 19.88 12.09
C TYR A 503 -10.29 19.92 12.56
N ARG A 504 -9.54 20.89 12.07
CA ARG A 504 -8.16 21.13 12.46
C ARG A 504 -7.97 22.57 12.89
N GLN A 505 -7.27 22.74 14.02
CA GLN A 505 -6.94 24.03 14.58
C GLN A 505 -5.49 24.10 15.05
N ASP A 506 -4.74 25.11 14.61
CA ASP A 506 -3.50 25.51 15.27
C ASP A 506 -3.88 26.37 16.48
N ILE A 507 -3.84 25.76 17.67
CA ILE A 507 -4.14 26.44 18.94
C ILE A 507 -3.14 27.57 19.14
N ASN A 508 -1.88 27.30 18.85
CA ASN A 508 -0.77 28.25 18.85
C ASN A 508 0.36 27.78 17.93
N ALA A 509 1.50 28.46 17.90
CA ALA A 509 2.65 28.10 17.07
C ALA A 509 3.28 26.72 17.39
N LYS A 510 2.95 26.15 18.55
CA LYS A 510 3.51 24.87 19.03
C LYS A 510 2.50 23.72 19.06
N SER A 511 1.21 24.01 18.94
CA SER A 511 0.14 23.03 19.20
C SER A 511 -0.88 23.02 18.08
N THR A 512 -1.18 21.83 17.56
CA THR A 512 -2.24 21.58 16.57
C THR A 512 -3.19 20.52 17.12
N LEU A 513 -4.49 20.78 17.02
CA LEU A 513 -5.58 19.85 17.34
C LEU A 513 -6.22 19.38 16.04
N ASN A 514 -6.46 18.08 15.93
CA ASN A 514 -7.20 17.44 14.83
C ASN A 514 -8.35 16.66 15.45
N THR A 515 -9.57 16.80 14.94
CA THR A 515 -10.73 16.03 15.40
C THR A 515 -11.58 15.64 14.20
N GLY A 516 -12.29 14.53 14.30
CA GLY A 516 -13.20 14.11 13.23
C GLY A 516 -14.28 13.17 13.73
N ILE A 517 -15.37 13.13 12.98
CA ILE A 517 -16.53 12.27 13.22
C ILE A 517 -17.11 11.79 11.89
N ARG A 518 -17.61 10.57 11.88
CA ARG A 518 -18.29 9.96 10.73
C ARG A 518 -19.45 9.08 11.19
N ALA A 519 -20.58 9.22 10.51
CA ALA A 519 -21.70 8.30 10.58
C ALA A 519 -21.76 7.50 9.27
N THR A 520 -21.91 6.19 9.38
CA THR A 520 -21.97 5.27 8.22
C THR A 520 -23.16 4.32 8.38
N HIS A 521 -23.86 4.07 7.29
CA HIS A 521 -24.92 3.07 7.17
C HIS A 521 -24.55 2.08 6.07
N THR A 522 -24.69 0.78 6.33
CA THR A 522 -24.40 -0.30 5.39
C THR A 522 -25.56 -1.29 5.33
N VAL A 523 -25.91 -1.71 4.12
CA VAL A 523 -26.95 -2.72 3.86
C VAL A 523 -26.38 -3.80 2.96
N LEU A 524 -26.47 -5.06 3.40
CA LEU A 524 -26.11 -6.24 2.64
C LEU A 524 -27.37 -7.05 2.36
N LYS A 525 -27.56 -7.46 1.10
CA LYS A 525 -28.61 -8.38 0.68
C LYS A 525 -28.00 -9.47 -0.18
N ALA A 526 -28.43 -10.72 0.03
CA ALA A 526 -27.97 -11.84 -0.77
C ALA A 526 -28.99 -12.97 -0.70
N LYS A 527 -29.04 -13.83 -1.73
CA LYS A 527 -29.97 -14.93 -1.78
C LYS A 527 -29.32 -16.21 -2.29
N TRP A 528 -29.57 -17.31 -1.57
CA TRP A 528 -29.27 -18.65 -2.03
C TRP A 528 -30.48 -19.20 -2.79
N ILE A 529 -30.28 -19.88 -3.94
CA ILE A 529 -31.34 -20.46 -4.77
C ILE A 529 -31.06 -21.94 -5.03
N ASP A 530 -29.81 -22.33 -5.26
CA ASP A 530 -29.42 -23.70 -5.54
C ASP A 530 -29.33 -24.52 -4.24
N GLU A 531 -30.26 -25.48 -4.09
CA GLU A 531 -30.33 -26.40 -2.96
C GLU A 531 -29.72 -27.78 -3.26
N THR A 532 -29.06 -27.96 -4.41
CA THR A 532 -28.47 -29.25 -4.83
C THR A 532 -27.55 -29.86 -3.78
N PHE A 533 -26.75 -29.05 -3.08
CA PHE A 533 -25.76 -29.48 -2.10
C PHE A 533 -26.19 -29.25 -0.66
N ILE A 534 -26.96 -28.21 -0.40
CA ILE A 534 -27.37 -27.80 0.94
C ILE A 534 -28.66 -27.03 0.88
N SER A 535 -29.63 -27.41 1.75
CA SER A 535 -30.79 -26.56 2.03
C SER A 535 -30.53 -25.70 3.24
N LEU A 536 -30.74 -24.40 3.13
CA LEU A 536 -30.51 -23.42 4.19
C LEU A 536 -31.83 -22.84 4.68
N ASP A 537 -32.11 -22.87 5.97
CA ASP A 537 -33.30 -22.27 6.58
C ASP A 537 -33.38 -20.75 6.35
N ASN A 538 -32.23 -20.08 6.20
CA ASN A 538 -32.11 -18.65 5.92
C ASN A 538 -31.43 -18.43 4.56
N ASP A 539 -32.16 -18.68 3.46
CA ASP A 539 -31.68 -18.47 2.09
C ASP A 539 -31.69 -17.01 1.67
N ASP A 540 -32.50 -16.15 2.32
CA ASP A 540 -32.62 -14.71 2.06
C ASP A 540 -31.89 -13.93 3.18
N ILE A 541 -30.72 -13.45 2.84
CA ILE A 541 -29.80 -12.74 3.76
C ILE A 541 -30.04 -11.24 3.68
N HIS A 542 -30.37 -10.62 4.83
CA HIS A 542 -30.50 -9.17 4.97
C HIS A 542 -29.79 -8.70 6.25
N VAL A 543 -28.73 -7.90 6.09
CA VAL A 543 -27.98 -7.33 7.21
C VAL A 543 -27.93 -5.81 7.07
N ASP A 544 -28.42 -5.09 8.08
CA ASP A 544 -28.45 -3.62 8.15
C ASP A 544 -27.65 -3.16 9.37
N ASN A 545 -26.60 -2.37 9.13
CA ASN A 545 -25.67 -1.93 10.16
C ASN A 545 -25.45 -0.41 10.15
N GLN A 546 -25.33 0.18 11.34
CA GLN A 546 -24.96 1.58 11.52
C GLN A 546 -23.71 1.68 12.37
N SER A 547 -22.85 2.65 12.07
CA SER A 547 -21.60 2.85 12.79
C SER A 547 -21.28 4.32 12.93
N LEU A 548 -20.84 4.69 14.14
CA LEU A 548 -20.33 6.01 14.47
C LEU A 548 -18.87 5.91 14.85
N THR A 549 -18.00 6.68 14.18
CA THR A 549 -16.57 6.70 14.47
C THR A 549 -16.07 8.12 14.70
N ALA A 550 -15.08 8.27 15.57
CA ALA A 550 -14.49 9.55 15.92
C ALA A 550 -12.97 9.45 16.08
N THR A 551 -12.28 10.57 15.90
CA THR A 551 -10.86 10.71 16.16
C THR A 551 -10.56 12.05 16.83
N ILE A 552 -9.56 12.05 17.72
CA ILE A 552 -8.96 13.23 18.30
C ILE A 552 -7.46 13.04 18.32
N GLY A 553 -6.74 13.95 17.67
CA GLY A 553 -5.28 13.96 17.57
C GLY A 553 -4.71 15.29 18.05
N TYR A 554 -3.60 15.23 18.75
CA TYR A 554 -2.90 16.40 19.27
C TYR A 554 -1.41 16.33 18.93
N VAL A 555 -0.90 17.38 18.31
CA VAL A 555 0.53 17.55 18.00
C VAL A 555 1.09 18.68 18.83
N TYR A 556 2.18 18.41 19.58
CA TYR A 556 2.89 19.40 20.39
C TYR A 556 4.35 19.51 19.99
N LYS A 557 4.79 20.70 19.59
CA LYS A 557 6.16 21.04 19.17
C LYS A 557 6.73 22.11 20.10
N PRO A 558 7.30 21.73 21.26
CA PRO A 558 7.83 22.72 22.21
C PRO A 558 8.92 23.59 21.56
N ASN A 559 9.66 23.04 20.63
CA ASN A 559 10.67 23.72 19.83
C ASN A 559 10.84 23.08 18.44
N ARG A 560 11.79 23.55 17.63
CA ARG A 560 12.02 23.03 16.26
C ARG A 560 12.57 21.61 16.21
N THR A 561 13.03 21.04 17.33
CA THR A 561 13.73 19.74 17.36
C THR A 561 12.91 18.62 17.97
N TRP A 562 11.84 18.91 18.69
CA TRP A 562 10.98 17.92 19.32
C TRP A 562 9.54 18.01 18.79
N GLN A 563 8.92 16.85 18.61
CA GLN A 563 7.49 16.73 18.31
C GLN A 563 6.92 15.55 19.12
N PHE A 564 5.80 15.81 19.78
CA PHE A 564 4.98 14.84 20.51
C PHE A 564 3.63 14.75 19.81
N ASN A 565 3.18 13.53 19.58
CA ASN A 565 1.87 13.25 19.00
C ASN A 565 1.08 12.39 19.96
N SER A 566 -0.23 12.59 20.05
CA SER A 566 -1.15 11.64 20.68
C SER A 566 -2.42 11.55 19.84
N VAL A 567 -2.98 10.35 19.71
CA VAL A 567 -4.21 10.07 18.96
C VAL A 567 -5.07 9.13 19.75
N ILE A 568 -6.35 9.45 19.84
CA ILE A 568 -7.41 8.52 20.22
C ILE A 568 -8.31 8.43 19.01
N SER A 569 -8.50 7.22 18.48
CA SER A 569 -9.32 7.02 17.28
C SER A 569 -10.15 5.76 17.38
N SER A 570 -11.32 5.77 16.76
CA SER A 570 -12.12 4.58 16.56
C SER A 570 -12.21 4.25 15.08
N GLY A 571 -12.33 2.97 14.79
CA GLY A 571 -12.58 2.42 13.48
C GLY A 571 -13.63 1.33 13.55
N PHE A 572 -14.19 0.96 12.40
CA PHE A 572 -15.13 -0.15 12.32
C PHE A 572 -14.93 -0.95 11.03
N ARG A 573 -15.39 -2.17 11.05
CA ARG A 573 -15.54 -3.02 9.88
C ARG A 573 -16.95 -3.63 9.87
N SER A 574 -17.72 -3.29 8.86
CA SER A 574 -19.03 -3.94 8.64
C SER A 574 -18.80 -5.31 8.00
N PRO A 575 -19.57 -6.35 8.40
CA PRO A 575 -19.53 -7.64 7.72
C PRO A 575 -19.81 -7.48 6.23
N ASN A 576 -19.11 -8.24 5.41
CA ASN A 576 -19.34 -8.30 3.97
C ASN A 576 -19.89 -9.67 3.54
N ILE A 577 -20.03 -9.90 2.24
CA ILE A 577 -20.62 -11.14 1.71
C ILE A 577 -19.78 -12.38 2.04
N ASP A 578 -18.44 -12.28 2.08
CA ASP A 578 -17.59 -13.41 2.51
C ASP A 578 -17.75 -13.73 4.00
N ASP A 579 -18.06 -12.73 4.81
CA ASP A 579 -18.31 -12.97 6.24
C ASP A 579 -19.67 -13.64 6.49
N VAL A 580 -20.72 -13.14 5.85
CA VAL A 580 -22.13 -13.49 6.15
C VAL A 580 -22.63 -14.66 5.32
N GLY A 581 -22.37 -14.67 4.01
CA GLY A 581 -23.10 -15.51 3.04
C GLY A 581 -22.35 -16.73 2.54
N LYS A 582 -21.17 -17.06 3.06
CA LYS A 582 -20.34 -18.12 2.49
C LYS A 582 -20.76 -19.53 2.94
N VAL A 583 -20.90 -20.45 1.97
CA VAL A 583 -20.96 -21.90 2.20
C VAL A 583 -19.62 -22.53 1.77
N ARG A 584 -19.04 -23.36 2.62
CA ARG A 584 -17.79 -24.04 2.30
C ARG A 584 -17.53 -25.27 3.17
N GLU A 585 -17.40 -26.43 2.53
CA GLU A 585 -16.80 -27.62 3.14
C GLU A 585 -15.26 -27.56 3.03
N LYS A 586 -14.56 -27.95 4.08
CA LYS A 586 -13.11 -28.14 4.10
C LYS A 586 -12.70 -29.09 5.22
N ASN A 587 -12.08 -30.23 4.87
CA ASN A 587 -11.52 -31.19 5.82
C ASN A 587 -12.53 -31.74 6.85
N GLY A 588 -13.78 -31.93 6.48
CA GLY A 588 -14.84 -32.42 7.37
C GLY A 588 -15.48 -31.32 8.23
N GLU A 589 -15.20 -30.07 7.95
CA GLU A 589 -15.86 -28.91 8.56
C GLU A 589 -16.71 -28.17 7.50
N LEU A 590 -17.96 -27.92 7.80
CA LEU A 590 -18.90 -27.15 6.99
C LEU A 590 -19.05 -25.72 7.54
N THR A 591 -18.69 -24.72 6.78
CA THR A 591 -18.97 -23.31 7.12
C THR A 591 -20.30 -22.91 6.49
N ILE A 592 -21.19 -22.35 7.28
CA ILE A 592 -22.52 -21.90 6.89
C ILE A 592 -22.70 -20.38 7.04
N PRO A 593 -23.70 -19.77 6.39
CA PRO A 593 -24.06 -18.37 6.56
C PRO A 593 -24.47 -18.05 8.02
N ASN A 594 -24.21 -16.81 8.43
CA ASN A 594 -24.74 -16.23 9.68
C ASN A 594 -25.22 -14.80 9.41
N THR A 595 -26.52 -14.59 9.59
CA THR A 595 -27.19 -13.30 9.35
C THR A 595 -27.12 -12.33 10.53
N ASP A 596 -26.72 -12.82 11.73
CA ASP A 596 -26.72 -12.03 12.96
C ASP A 596 -25.42 -11.26 13.19
N LEU A 597 -24.56 -11.20 12.17
CA LEU A 597 -23.28 -10.52 12.28
C LEU A 597 -23.42 -9.00 12.35
N GLY A 598 -22.89 -8.43 13.43
CA GLY A 598 -22.69 -6.99 13.61
C GLY A 598 -21.28 -6.52 13.21
N PRO A 599 -21.07 -5.20 13.19
CA PRO A 599 -19.75 -4.62 12.92
C PRO A 599 -18.73 -4.92 14.02
N GLU A 600 -17.46 -5.10 13.62
CA GLU A 600 -16.32 -5.01 14.54
C GLU A 600 -15.96 -3.54 14.78
N PHE A 601 -15.59 -3.19 16.02
CA PHE A 601 -15.08 -1.85 16.35
C PHE A 601 -13.67 -1.93 16.89
N ALA A 602 -12.82 -1.00 16.47
CA ALA A 602 -11.47 -0.82 17.00
C ALA A 602 -11.36 0.52 17.71
N TYR A 603 -10.84 0.52 18.93
CA TYR A 603 -10.53 1.72 19.73
C TYR A 603 -9.02 1.76 19.93
N ASN A 604 -8.37 2.79 19.44
CA ASN A 604 -6.92 2.91 19.45
C ASN A 604 -6.47 4.12 20.26
N PHE A 605 -5.45 3.90 21.07
CA PHE A 605 -4.68 4.94 21.73
C PHE A 605 -3.23 4.89 21.24
N GLU A 606 -2.71 6.01 20.74
CA GLU A 606 -1.36 6.10 20.18
C GLU A 606 -0.62 7.29 20.74
N VAL A 607 0.68 7.11 20.98
CA VAL A 607 1.61 8.18 21.33
C VAL A 607 2.84 8.10 20.45
N GLY A 608 3.27 9.25 19.95
CA GLY A 608 4.47 9.39 19.11
C GLY A 608 5.43 10.41 19.68
N LEU A 609 6.72 10.09 19.61
CA LEU A 609 7.80 10.98 19.97
C LEU A 609 8.78 11.07 18.80
N GLN A 610 9.12 12.28 18.36
CA GLN A 610 10.09 12.51 17.31
C GLN A 610 11.14 13.54 17.73
N LYS A 611 12.40 13.23 17.46
CA LYS A 611 13.54 14.12 17.63
C LYS A 611 14.18 14.38 16.28
N TYR A 612 14.33 15.66 15.95
CA TYR A 612 14.97 16.13 14.73
C TYR A 612 16.38 16.66 15.00
N PHE A 613 17.29 16.30 14.12
CA PHE A 613 18.70 16.68 14.13
C PHE A 613 19.08 17.36 12.81
N ASN A 614 20.25 17.99 12.75
CA ASN A 614 20.83 18.56 11.52
C ASN A 614 19.85 19.50 10.78
N ASN A 615 19.25 20.47 11.47
CA ASN A 615 18.24 21.37 10.92
C ASN A 615 17.06 20.59 10.27
N ARG A 616 16.55 19.55 10.94
CA ARG A 616 15.47 18.67 10.49
C ARG A 616 15.78 17.80 9.27
N LYS A 617 17.07 17.60 8.96
CA LYS A 617 17.50 16.68 7.87
C LYS A 617 17.60 15.22 8.31
N PHE A 618 17.60 14.97 9.63
CA PHE A 618 17.59 13.64 10.22
C PHE A 618 16.62 13.59 11.39
N ARG A 619 15.83 12.55 11.48
CA ARG A 619 14.89 12.32 12.59
C ARG A 619 15.05 10.92 13.17
N VAL A 620 14.79 10.82 14.45
CA VAL A 620 14.58 9.57 15.19
C VAL A 620 13.18 9.66 15.82
N GLY A 621 12.41 8.59 15.74
CA GLY A 621 11.07 8.57 16.29
C GLY A 621 10.66 7.21 16.83
N VAL A 622 9.73 7.22 17.76
CA VAL A 622 9.05 6.04 18.29
C VAL A 622 7.56 6.35 18.31
N ASN A 623 6.75 5.42 17.79
CA ASN A 623 5.31 5.41 17.94
C ASN A 623 4.92 4.13 18.69
N ALA A 624 4.14 4.26 19.76
CA ALA A 624 3.59 3.17 20.53
C ALA A 624 2.06 3.24 20.49
N TYR A 625 1.41 2.09 20.45
CA TYR A 625 -0.05 2.01 20.33
C TYR A 625 -0.62 0.87 21.15
N TYR A 626 -1.87 1.06 21.52
CA TYR A 626 -2.74 0.06 22.15
C TYR A 626 -4.12 0.12 21.50
N THR A 627 -4.54 -1.02 20.94
CA THR A 627 -5.82 -1.13 20.22
C THR A 627 -6.67 -2.21 20.83
N ILE A 628 -7.92 -1.91 21.10
CA ILE A 628 -8.95 -2.86 21.52
C ILE A 628 -9.86 -3.09 20.31
N ILE A 629 -10.07 -4.33 19.91
CA ILE A 629 -11.10 -4.70 18.95
C ILE A 629 -12.25 -5.32 19.73
N ASP A 630 -13.40 -4.70 19.66
CA ASP A 630 -14.63 -5.19 20.27
C ASP A 630 -15.50 -5.88 19.21
N GLN A 631 -16.22 -6.94 19.61
CA GLN A 631 -17.07 -7.73 18.72
C GLN A 631 -16.29 -8.31 17.50
N ILE A 632 -15.08 -8.83 17.76
CA ILE A 632 -14.24 -9.39 16.69
C ILE A 632 -14.98 -10.53 15.97
N ILE A 633 -15.00 -10.49 14.63
CA ILE A 633 -15.59 -11.55 13.80
C ILE A 633 -14.57 -12.68 13.63
N ILE A 634 -14.90 -13.85 14.17
CA ILE A 634 -14.07 -15.05 14.15
C ILE A 634 -14.92 -16.23 13.67
N LYS A 635 -14.31 -17.14 12.90
CA LYS A 635 -14.94 -18.40 12.52
C LYS A 635 -14.81 -19.40 13.67
N THR A 636 -15.93 -19.88 14.19
CA THR A 636 -16.01 -20.81 15.32
C THR A 636 -17.09 -21.87 15.11
N PRO A 637 -17.00 -23.03 15.81
CA PRO A 637 -18.10 -23.98 15.85
C PRO A 637 -19.38 -23.34 16.40
N ILE A 638 -20.51 -23.68 15.81
CA ILE A 638 -21.82 -23.34 16.38
C ILE A 638 -22.15 -24.31 17.51
N SER A 639 -22.83 -23.81 18.54
CA SER A 639 -23.29 -24.62 19.66
C SER A 639 -24.64 -25.23 19.34
N GLY A 640 -24.88 -26.48 19.76
CA GLY A 640 -26.17 -27.14 19.63
C GLY A 640 -26.08 -28.59 19.13
N ASN A 641 -27.25 -29.16 18.80
CA ASN A 641 -27.39 -30.51 18.28
C ASN A 641 -27.83 -30.50 16.82
N ASP A 642 -27.65 -29.38 16.14
CA ASP A 642 -28.08 -29.24 14.73
C ASP A 642 -27.29 -30.18 13.82
N ILE A 643 -28.00 -30.75 12.88
CA ILE A 643 -27.47 -31.59 11.81
C ILE A 643 -27.77 -30.89 10.50
N ILE A 644 -26.70 -30.65 9.73
CA ILE A 644 -26.83 -30.08 8.39
C ILE A 644 -26.27 -31.09 7.37
N THR A 645 -27.09 -31.49 6.42
CA THR A 645 -26.68 -32.34 5.32
C THR A 645 -26.06 -31.48 4.22
N TYR A 646 -24.85 -31.84 3.79
CA TYR A 646 -24.15 -31.22 2.69
C TYR A 646 -23.59 -32.30 1.75
N ASP A 647 -23.98 -32.27 0.47
CA ASP A 647 -23.54 -33.23 -0.55
C ASP A 647 -23.71 -34.70 -0.08
N GLU A 648 -24.91 -34.99 0.43
CA GLU A 648 -25.33 -36.30 1.00
C GLU A 648 -24.58 -36.70 2.31
N GLU A 649 -23.72 -35.86 2.89
CA GLU A 649 -23.05 -36.12 4.15
C GLU A 649 -23.61 -35.26 5.28
N ASP A 650 -23.81 -35.87 6.47
CA ASP A 650 -24.29 -35.17 7.65
C ASP A 650 -23.16 -34.58 8.50
N PHE A 651 -23.24 -33.28 8.74
CA PHE A 651 -22.38 -32.54 9.62
C PHE A 651 -23.11 -32.23 10.94
N LEU A 652 -22.49 -32.53 12.08
CA LEU A 652 -23.11 -32.40 13.39
C LEU A 652 -22.46 -31.23 14.15
N ALA A 653 -23.26 -30.30 14.64
CA ALA A 653 -22.80 -29.21 15.52
C ALA A 653 -22.16 -29.77 16.79
N ALA A 654 -22.73 -30.86 17.37
CA ALA A 654 -22.20 -31.53 18.58
C ALA A 654 -20.75 -32.02 18.39
N ASN A 655 -20.30 -32.29 17.16
CA ASN A 655 -18.92 -32.70 16.83
C ASN A 655 -18.02 -31.52 16.43
N ASN A 656 -18.47 -30.26 16.59
CA ASN A 656 -17.83 -29.04 16.09
C ASN A 656 -17.60 -29.05 14.57
N ALA A 657 -18.37 -29.83 13.82
CA ALA A 657 -18.23 -29.96 12.37
C ALA A 657 -18.94 -28.83 11.59
N ILE A 658 -19.83 -28.07 12.24
CA ILE A 658 -20.53 -26.93 11.64
C ILE A 658 -19.94 -25.64 12.22
N LEU A 659 -19.48 -24.78 11.32
CA LEU A 659 -18.81 -23.52 11.65
C LEU A 659 -19.58 -22.34 11.11
N ALA A 660 -19.57 -21.22 11.82
CA ALA A 660 -20.04 -19.93 11.32
C ALA A 660 -19.09 -18.80 11.75
N ASN A 661 -19.12 -17.69 11.02
CA ASN A 661 -18.52 -16.48 11.54
C ASN A 661 -19.43 -15.91 12.63
N GLN A 662 -18.85 -15.51 13.76
CA GLN A 662 -19.59 -14.99 14.91
C GLN A 662 -18.87 -13.76 15.50
N ASN A 663 -19.59 -12.81 16.09
CA ASN A 663 -19.02 -11.73 16.88
C ASN A 663 -18.71 -12.24 18.27
N LEU A 664 -17.46 -12.59 18.56
CA LEU A 664 -17.06 -13.18 19.84
C LEU A 664 -15.95 -12.34 20.51
N GLY A 665 -16.22 -11.97 21.77
CA GLY A 665 -15.22 -11.45 22.67
C GLY A 665 -14.50 -10.18 22.17
N ASN A 666 -13.29 -9.99 22.69
CA ASN A 666 -12.44 -8.86 22.41
C ASN A 666 -11.06 -9.32 21.93
N ALA A 667 -10.38 -8.49 21.12
CA ALA A 667 -8.97 -8.66 20.88
C ALA A 667 -8.19 -7.41 21.31
N TYR A 668 -6.98 -7.63 21.78
CA TYR A 668 -6.08 -6.59 22.26
C TYR A 668 -4.78 -6.64 21.47
N ILE A 669 -4.36 -5.50 20.92
CA ILE A 669 -3.13 -5.38 20.18
C ILE A 669 -2.31 -4.26 20.78
N THR A 670 -1.05 -4.54 21.13
CA THR A 670 -0.09 -3.54 21.56
C THR A 670 1.18 -3.65 20.79
N GLY A 671 1.85 -2.54 20.57
CA GLY A 671 3.12 -2.55 19.87
C GLY A 671 3.77 -1.20 19.78
N PHE A 672 4.96 -1.22 19.18
CA PHE A 672 5.69 0.00 18.88
C PHE A 672 6.48 -0.13 17.58
N THR A 673 6.72 1.01 16.94
CA THR A 673 7.69 1.16 15.83
C THR A 673 8.68 2.23 16.20
N ALA A 674 9.95 1.83 16.35
CA ALA A 674 11.08 2.75 16.44
C ALA A 674 11.70 2.93 15.06
N SER A 675 12.01 4.16 14.67
CA SER A 675 12.56 4.45 13.34
C SER A 675 13.54 5.63 13.37
N PHE A 676 14.46 5.62 12.42
CA PHE A 676 15.26 6.79 12.09
C PHE A 676 15.33 6.96 10.57
N GLN A 677 15.45 8.20 10.13
CA GLN A 677 15.49 8.51 8.71
C GLN A 677 16.12 9.87 8.47
N GLY A 678 16.93 9.96 7.41
CA GLY A 678 17.41 11.24 6.90
C GLY A 678 18.89 11.27 6.56
N LYS A 679 19.44 12.48 6.39
CA LYS A 679 20.86 12.71 6.05
C LYS A 679 21.72 12.66 7.30
N LEU A 680 22.66 11.71 7.35
CA LEU A 680 23.73 11.65 8.34
C LEU A 680 24.83 12.66 8.02
N HIS A 681 25.15 12.79 6.73
CA HIS A 681 26.15 13.69 6.17
C HIS A 681 25.66 14.16 4.80
N GLU A 682 26.39 15.06 4.12
CA GLU A 682 25.98 15.62 2.81
C GLU A 682 25.61 14.56 1.77
N ASN A 683 26.40 13.50 1.67
CA ASN A 683 26.26 12.43 0.69
C ASN A 683 25.64 11.14 1.25
N TRP A 684 25.40 11.05 2.57
CA TRP A 684 24.95 9.85 3.23
C TRP A 684 23.54 10.01 3.79
N LYS A 685 22.66 9.12 3.39
CA LYS A 685 21.32 8.96 3.98
C LYS A 685 21.24 7.61 4.68
N ALA A 686 20.57 7.56 5.82
CA ALA A 686 20.23 6.33 6.49
C ALA A 686 18.73 6.29 6.77
N LEU A 687 18.18 5.07 6.74
CA LEU A 687 16.83 4.73 7.17
C LEU A 687 16.92 3.45 7.99
N GLY A 688 16.19 3.38 9.09
CA GLY A 688 16.07 2.14 9.84
C GLY A 688 14.76 2.10 10.61
N SER A 689 14.27 0.89 10.85
CA SER A 689 13.09 0.66 11.66
C SER A 689 13.13 -0.70 12.34
N VAL A 690 12.53 -0.75 13.52
CA VAL A 690 12.23 -1.97 14.27
C VAL A 690 10.79 -1.88 14.72
N THR A 691 10.00 -2.93 14.44
CA THR A 691 8.59 -3.01 14.81
C THR A 691 8.35 -4.27 15.64
N TYR A 692 7.65 -4.11 16.75
CA TYR A 692 7.15 -5.17 17.60
C TYR A 692 5.65 -5.03 17.79
N THR A 693 4.94 -6.13 17.66
CA THR A 693 3.50 -6.21 17.87
C THR A 693 3.18 -7.47 18.67
N LYS A 694 2.28 -7.35 19.62
CA LYS A 694 1.70 -8.47 20.35
C LYS A 694 0.18 -8.34 20.34
N GLY A 695 -0.52 -9.46 20.13
CA GLY A 695 -1.97 -9.50 20.11
C GLY A 695 -2.51 -10.77 20.73
N HIS A 696 -3.64 -10.66 21.41
CA HIS A 696 -4.36 -11.79 21.95
C HIS A 696 -5.87 -11.54 21.89
N THR A 697 -6.60 -12.63 21.83
CA THR A 697 -8.06 -12.65 21.90
C THR A 697 -8.51 -13.05 23.31
N PHE A 698 -9.66 -12.57 23.71
CA PHE A 698 -10.35 -13.00 24.94
C PHE A 698 -11.79 -13.34 24.59
N ASP A 699 -12.14 -14.61 24.76
CA ASP A 699 -13.51 -15.11 24.66
C ASP A 699 -14.21 -14.90 26.00
N LYS A 700 -15.24 -14.04 26.04
CA LYS A 700 -15.96 -13.69 27.25
C LYS A 700 -16.84 -14.84 27.76
N GLU A 701 -17.33 -15.70 26.86
CA GLU A 701 -18.24 -16.80 27.24
C GLU A 701 -17.47 -17.97 27.85
N LYS A 702 -16.30 -18.27 27.31
CA LYS A 702 -15.43 -19.37 27.72
C LYS A 702 -14.38 -18.96 28.76
N GLU A 703 -14.23 -17.66 29.03
CA GLU A 703 -13.18 -17.08 29.88
C GLU A 703 -11.77 -17.52 29.46
N THR A 704 -11.56 -17.74 28.15
CA THR A 704 -10.30 -18.21 27.61
C THR A 704 -9.58 -17.11 26.82
N SER A 705 -8.25 -17.15 26.85
CA SER A 705 -7.40 -16.23 26.08
C SER A 705 -6.48 -17.02 25.17
N GLY A 706 -6.25 -16.53 23.94
CA GLY A 706 -5.36 -17.13 22.98
C GLY A 706 -4.64 -16.10 22.11
N PRO A 707 -3.61 -16.50 21.36
CA PRO A 707 -2.94 -15.61 20.42
C PRO A 707 -3.90 -15.12 19.35
N LEU A 708 -3.78 -13.84 18.98
CA LEU A 708 -4.48 -13.27 17.82
C LEU A 708 -3.72 -13.67 16.54
N SER A 709 -4.46 -14.07 15.50
CA SER A 709 -3.89 -14.40 14.19
C SER A 709 -3.23 -13.19 13.52
N SER A 710 -2.33 -13.45 12.57
CA SER A 710 -1.64 -12.45 11.74
C SER A 710 -0.70 -11.49 12.50
N ILE A 711 -0.38 -11.77 13.75
CA ILE A 711 0.61 -11.00 14.52
C ILE A 711 2.02 -11.41 14.10
N PRO A 712 2.79 -10.56 13.39
CA PRO A 712 4.14 -10.93 12.97
C PRO A 712 5.11 -10.93 14.17
N PRO A 713 6.20 -11.72 14.12
CA PRO A 713 7.28 -11.58 15.09
C PRO A 713 7.98 -10.21 14.94
N LEU A 714 8.87 -9.85 15.88
CA LEU A 714 9.68 -8.64 15.77
C LEU A 714 10.44 -8.64 14.45
N PHE A 715 10.38 -7.53 13.71
CA PHE A 715 11.04 -7.36 12.43
C PHE A 715 11.61 -5.96 12.26
N GLY A 716 12.55 -5.83 11.34
CA GLY A 716 13.13 -4.54 11.05
C GLY A 716 13.97 -4.52 9.78
N ARG A 717 14.43 -3.31 9.45
CA ARG A 717 15.34 -3.06 8.34
C ARG A 717 16.27 -1.90 8.64
N PHE A 718 17.44 -1.90 7.98
CA PHE A 718 18.40 -0.81 7.97
C PHE A 718 18.89 -0.59 6.54
N ASP A 719 18.93 0.65 6.10
CA ASP A 719 19.41 1.06 4.79
C ASP A 719 20.44 2.17 4.97
N LEU A 720 21.60 2.03 4.35
CA LEU A 720 22.62 3.06 4.26
C LEU A 720 22.89 3.38 2.80
N ASN A 721 22.76 4.63 2.42
CA ASN A 721 22.83 5.07 1.04
C ASN A 721 23.82 6.22 0.88
N TYR A 722 24.67 6.12 -0.13
CA TYR A 722 25.60 7.14 -0.57
C TYR A 722 25.12 7.72 -1.91
N SER A 723 25.16 9.04 -2.05
CA SER A 723 24.82 9.72 -3.30
C SER A 723 25.78 10.87 -3.56
N LYS A 724 26.46 10.84 -4.70
CA LYS A 724 27.35 11.92 -5.14
C LYS A 724 27.34 12.04 -6.66
N GLY A 725 26.91 13.21 -7.16
CA GLY A 725 26.80 13.46 -8.59
C GLY A 725 25.85 12.48 -9.28
N LYS A 726 26.35 11.71 -10.22
CA LYS A 726 25.58 10.71 -11.02
C LYS A 726 25.49 9.33 -10.37
N LEU A 727 26.22 9.09 -9.27
CA LEU A 727 26.29 7.80 -8.60
C LEU A 727 25.45 7.79 -7.33
N GLU A 728 24.58 6.78 -7.20
CA GLU A 728 23.99 6.37 -5.93
C GLU A 728 24.38 4.92 -5.67
N ALA A 729 24.75 4.60 -4.44
CA ALA A 729 25.03 3.24 -3.99
C ALA A 729 24.49 3.05 -2.57
N GLY A 730 24.20 1.82 -2.20
CA GLY A 730 23.71 1.55 -0.85
C GLY A 730 23.77 0.08 -0.48
N ALA A 731 23.62 -0.15 0.81
CA ALA A 731 23.48 -1.47 1.40
C ALA A 731 22.25 -1.49 2.30
N ASN A 732 21.60 -2.63 2.37
CA ASN A 732 20.48 -2.85 3.27
C ASN A 732 20.60 -4.17 4.02
N MET A 733 19.95 -4.21 5.17
CA MET A 733 19.77 -5.40 6.00
C MET A 733 18.28 -5.47 6.35
N VAL A 734 17.69 -6.66 6.19
CA VAL A 734 16.31 -6.95 6.61
C VAL A 734 16.34 -8.16 7.51
N PHE A 735 15.61 -8.13 8.62
CA PHE A 735 15.61 -9.22 9.58
C PHE A 735 14.23 -9.45 10.18
N ASN A 736 14.05 -10.67 10.69
CA ASN A 736 12.85 -11.13 11.36
C ASN A 736 13.26 -12.05 12.51
N ALA A 737 12.70 -11.84 13.69
CA ALA A 737 12.90 -12.73 14.82
C ALA A 737 12.14 -14.05 14.64
N LYS A 738 12.46 -15.05 15.43
CA LYS A 738 11.67 -16.27 15.55
C LYS A 738 10.25 -15.96 16.04
N LYS A 739 9.24 -16.70 15.56
CA LYS A 739 7.92 -16.79 16.18
C LYS A 739 7.66 -18.24 16.58
N ASP A 740 7.55 -18.50 17.88
CA ASP A 740 7.29 -19.83 18.40
C ASP A 740 5.87 -20.29 18.07
N ILE A 741 5.67 -21.58 17.92
CA ILE A 741 4.35 -22.17 17.59
C ILE A 741 3.28 -21.84 18.61
N LYS A 742 3.63 -21.76 19.90
CA LYS A 742 2.73 -21.37 21.00
C LYS A 742 2.15 -19.96 20.87
N ASP A 743 2.78 -19.10 20.06
CA ASP A 743 2.30 -17.75 19.79
C ASP A 743 1.44 -17.67 18.50
N TYR A 744 1.13 -18.82 17.87
CA TYR A 744 0.25 -18.93 16.70
C TYR A 744 -1.20 -19.05 17.12
N ASN A 745 -2.11 -18.48 16.32
CA ASN A 745 -3.51 -18.87 16.36
C ASN A 745 -3.71 -20.15 15.54
N LEU A 746 -3.77 -21.30 16.22
CA LEU A 746 -3.87 -22.60 15.59
C LEU A 746 -5.29 -22.92 15.11
N ILE A 747 -6.31 -22.19 15.60
CA ILE A 747 -7.73 -22.46 15.31
C ILE A 747 -8.17 -21.89 13.97
N GLU A 748 -7.84 -20.62 13.69
CA GLU A 748 -8.27 -19.95 12.45
C GLU A 748 -7.55 -20.48 11.20
N GLY A 749 -6.36 -21.08 11.36
CA GLY A 749 -5.53 -21.63 10.28
C GLY A 749 -5.04 -20.58 9.27
N ILE A 750 -5.02 -19.30 9.67
CA ILE A 750 -4.52 -18.17 8.86
C ILE A 750 -3.00 -18.06 9.01
N ASP A 751 -2.49 -18.36 10.21
CA ASP A 751 -1.06 -18.29 10.51
C ASP A 751 -0.25 -19.37 9.80
N ASN A 752 -0.93 -20.32 9.10
CA ASN A 752 -0.32 -21.36 8.26
C ASN A 752 0.77 -22.16 8.99
N GLN A 753 0.48 -22.64 10.22
CA GLN A 753 1.43 -23.43 11.02
C GLN A 753 2.01 -24.63 10.26
N GLN A 754 1.20 -25.26 9.40
CA GLN A 754 1.61 -26.38 8.54
C GLN A 754 2.68 -26.01 7.51
N GLN A 755 2.96 -24.73 7.31
CA GLN A 755 4.01 -24.24 6.42
C GLN A 755 5.34 -23.97 7.18
N THR A 756 5.39 -24.26 8.48
CA THR A 756 6.58 -24.13 9.32
C THR A 756 7.33 -25.48 9.42
N PRO A 757 8.58 -25.53 9.92
CA PRO A 757 9.29 -26.78 10.08
C PRO A 757 8.56 -27.76 11.02
N ILE A 758 8.57 -29.02 10.67
CA ILE A 758 8.09 -30.12 11.52
C ILE A 758 9.23 -30.54 12.46
N VAL A 759 8.95 -30.66 13.74
CA VAL A 759 9.90 -31.09 14.77
C VAL A 759 9.58 -32.49 15.29
N ASP A 760 8.30 -32.90 15.27
CA ASP A 760 7.87 -34.26 15.58
C ASP A 760 6.72 -34.68 14.64
N GLU A 761 7.00 -35.60 13.74
CA GLU A 761 6.02 -36.13 12.77
C GLU A 761 4.92 -36.98 13.44
N ASN A 762 5.17 -37.52 14.62
CA ASN A 762 4.26 -38.41 15.36
C ASN A 762 3.36 -37.63 16.34
N ALA A 763 3.62 -36.34 16.55
CA ALA A 763 2.80 -35.54 17.44
C ALA A 763 1.36 -35.44 16.92
N THR A 764 0.39 -35.54 17.86
CA THR A 764 -1.04 -35.49 17.58
C THR A 764 -1.61 -34.08 17.56
N ASN A 765 -0.92 -33.15 18.16
CA ASN A 765 -1.30 -31.74 18.20
C ASN A 765 -0.28 -30.86 17.47
N ASP A 766 -0.72 -29.67 17.02
CA ASP A 766 0.09 -28.76 16.23
C ASP A 766 1.20 -28.06 17.04
N GLU A 767 1.03 -27.88 18.34
CA GLU A 767 2.03 -27.24 19.21
C GLU A 767 3.29 -28.08 19.34
N ASP A 768 3.13 -29.41 19.48
CA ASP A 768 4.25 -30.33 19.58
C ASP A 768 4.83 -30.69 18.19
N LYS A 769 3.99 -30.61 17.14
CA LYS A 769 4.36 -30.99 15.78
C LYS A 769 5.25 -29.98 15.08
N TYR A 770 4.94 -28.68 15.22
CA TYR A 770 5.55 -27.61 14.45
C TYR A 770 6.48 -26.73 15.27
N TYR A 771 7.50 -26.18 14.62
CA TYR A 771 8.48 -25.29 15.26
C TYR A 771 8.02 -23.83 15.35
N GLY A 772 7.13 -23.42 14.45
CA GLY A 772 6.88 -22.01 14.16
C GLY A 772 7.83 -21.43 13.12
N THR A 773 7.84 -20.13 12.94
CA THR A 773 8.70 -19.46 11.93
C THR A 773 10.11 -19.23 12.49
N PRO A 774 11.17 -19.82 11.88
CA PRO A 774 12.55 -19.52 12.26
C PRO A 774 12.94 -18.06 12.02
N SER A 775 13.89 -17.54 12.79
CA SER A 775 14.49 -16.22 12.55
C SER A 775 15.34 -16.22 11.29
N TRP A 776 15.44 -15.05 10.64
CA TRP A 776 16.26 -14.87 9.45
C TRP A 776 16.76 -13.42 9.31
N MET A 777 17.84 -13.28 8.53
CA MET A 777 18.41 -11.98 8.21
C MET A 777 19.01 -12.02 6.80
N THR A 778 18.73 -11.02 6.00
CA THR A 778 19.27 -10.90 4.63
C THR A 778 19.97 -9.57 4.44
N PHE A 779 20.95 -9.56 3.54
CA PHE A 779 21.71 -8.39 3.14
C PHE A 779 21.54 -8.16 1.64
N GLY A 780 21.51 -6.90 1.25
CA GLY A 780 21.43 -6.50 -0.14
C GLY A 780 22.32 -5.29 -0.45
N LEU A 781 22.64 -5.16 -1.72
CA LEU A 781 23.40 -4.03 -2.27
C LEU A 781 22.59 -3.37 -3.39
N TYR A 782 22.78 -2.08 -3.55
CA TYR A 782 22.11 -1.26 -4.55
C TYR A 782 23.12 -0.36 -5.23
N GLY A 783 23.01 -0.19 -6.53
CA GLY A 783 23.78 0.74 -7.33
C GLY A 783 22.93 1.38 -8.41
N LYS A 784 23.06 2.69 -8.60
CA LYS A 784 22.42 3.47 -9.65
C LYS A 784 23.42 4.43 -10.26
N TYR A 785 23.46 4.50 -11.58
CA TYR A 785 24.33 5.41 -12.32
C TYR A 785 23.54 6.14 -13.41
N GLU A 786 23.56 7.48 -13.36
CA GLU A 786 22.98 8.34 -14.39
C GLU A 786 24.01 8.54 -15.49
N VAL A 787 23.93 7.73 -16.56
CA VAL A 787 24.85 7.80 -17.71
C VAL A 787 24.83 9.21 -18.31
N ASN A 788 23.62 9.70 -18.58
CA ASN A 788 23.33 11.08 -19.00
C ASN A 788 21.96 11.52 -18.48
N SER A 789 21.44 12.66 -18.93
CA SER A 789 20.12 13.18 -18.52
C SER A 789 18.95 12.25 -18.91
N ASN A 790 19.15 11.35 -19.86
CA ASN A 790 18.10 10.55 -20.49
C ASN A 790 18.21 9.06 -20.14
N ILE A 791 19.37 8.58 -19.67
CA ILE A 791 19.63 7.16 -19.46
C ILE A 791 20.15 6.94 -18.03
N THR A 792 19.48 6.08 -17.30
CA THR A 792 19.88 5.62 -15.99
C THR A 792 19.94 4.09 -15.96
N ILE A 793 21.00 3.53 -15.39
CA ILE A 793 21.16 2.11 -15.14
C ILE A 793 21.10 1.89 -13.62
N GLN A 794 20.34 0.90 -13.20
CA GLN A 794 20.21 0.52 -11.81
C GLN A 794 20.45 -0.98 -11.65
N THR A 795 21.19 -1.37 -10.63
CA THR A 795 21.44 -2.76 -10.27
C THR A 795 21.13 -3.01 -8.82
N GLN A 796 20.60 -4.18 -8.51
CA GLN A 796 20.37 -4.63 -7.14
C GLN A 796 20.85 -6.07 -6.97
N LEU A 797 21.45 -6.34 -5.83
CA LEU A 797 21.77 -7.69 -5.37
C LEU A 797 21.04 -7.87 -4.03
N THR A 798 20.01 -8.70 -4.00
CA THR A 798 19.24 -8.99 -2.79
C THR A 798 19.53 -10.40 -2.30
N ASN A 799 19.35 -10.63 -0.98
CA ASN A 799 19.67 -11.89 -0.32
C ASN A 799 21.09 -12.39 -0.69
N LEU A 800 22.12 -11.55 -0.44
CA LEU A 800 23.51 -11.76 -0.83
C LEU A 800 24.06 -13.16 -0.46
N PHE A 801 23.67 -13.68 0.70
CA PHE A 801 24.14 -14.96 1.23
C PHE A 801 23.26 -16.16 0.83
N ASP A 802 22.28 -15.97 -0.06
CA ASP A 802 21.36 -17.01 -0.55
C ASP A 802 20.65 -17.77 0.57
N GLN A 803 20.26 -17.03 1.63
CA GLN A 803 19.56 -17.57 2.79
C GLN A 803 18.17 -18.08 2.43
N HIS A 804 17.84 -19.31 2.81
CA HIS A 804 16.45 -19.77 2.79
C HIS A 804 15.68 -19.23 3.97
N TYR A 805 14.48 -18.70 3.71
CA TYR A 805 13.53 -18.28 4.73
C TYR A 805 12.11 -18.24 4.14
N LYS A 806 11.11 -18.28 5.03
CA LYS A 806 9.74 -17.90 4.75
C LYS A 806 9.34 -16.72 5.63
N GLU A 807 8.54 -15.82 5.08
CA GLU A 807 7.85 -14.81 5.89
C GLU A 807 6.81 -15.51 6.77
N PHE A 808 6.58 -14.98 7.98
CA PHE A 808 5.52 -15.49 8.87
C PHE A 808 4.19 -15.63 8.13
N ALA A 809 3.49 -16.72 8.36
CA ALA A 809 2.20 -17.06 7.76
C ALA A 809 2.20 -17.24 6.22
N SER A 810 3.38 -17.28 5.57
CA SER A 810 3.48 -17.45 4.11
C SER A 810 3.62 -18.91 3.69
N GLY A 811 2.95 -19.27 2.59
CA GLY A 811 3.05 -20.62 1.99
C GLY A 811 4.21 -20.75 1.00
N VAL A 812 4.71 -19.66 0.44
CA VAL A 812 5.81 -19.62 -0.52
C VAL A 812 7.10 -19.21 0.19
N SER A 813 8.22 -19.88 -0.10
CA SER A 813 9.54 -19.44 0.38
C SER A 813 9.95 -18.14 -0.32
N ALA A 814 10.63 -17.29 0.43
CA ALA A 814 11.12 -16.02 -0.09
C ALA A 814 12.19 -16.20 -1.18
N PRO A 815 12.39 -15.18 -2.04
CA PRO A 815 13.42 -15.21 -3.08
C PRO A 815 14.82 -15.50 -2.52
N GLY A 816 15.56 -16.40 -3.18
CA GLY A 816 16.98 -16.61 -2.94
C GLY A 816 17.81 -15.42 -3.41
N ARG A 817 19.13 -15.62 -3.59
CA ARG A 817 20.02 -14.58 -4.13
C ARG A 817 19.51 -14.12 -5.49
N ASN A 818 19.31 -12.81 -5.62
CA ASN A 818 18.79 -12.21 -6.82
C ASN A 818 19.66 -11.05 -7.29
N VAL A 819 20.01 -11.08 -8.57
CA VAL A 819 20.59 -9.93 -9.29
C VAL A 819 19.51 -9.37 -10.19
N SER A 820 19.18 -8.11 -10.03
CA SER A 820 18.30 -7.40 -10.97
C SER A 820 19.02 -6.23 -11.60
N VAL A 821 18.71 -5.98 -12.89
CA VAL A 821 19.23 -4.87 -13.67
C VAL A 821 18.05 -4.15 -14.30
N SER A 822 18.03 -2.82 -14.12
CA SER A 822 17.00 -1.96 -14.72
C SER A 822 17.64 -0.91 -15.61
N LEU A 823 17.05 -0.70 -16.77
CA LEU A 823 17.34 0.41 -17.70
C LEU A 823 16.15 1.37 -17.69
N ILE A 824 16.42 2.63 -17.43
CA ILE A 824 15.42 3.70 -17.39
C ILE A 824 15.83 4.73 -18.42
N THR A 825 14.95 4.99 -19.39
CA THR A 825 15.18 6.01 -20.41
C THR A 825 14.06 7.06 -20.39
N GLN A 826 14.43 8.31 -20.66
CA GLN A 826 13.52 9.45 -20.75
C GLN A 826 13.83 10.24 -22.03
N PHE A 827 12.82 10.70 -22.74
CA PHE A 827 12.97 11.41 -24.00
C PHE A 827 11.83 12.40 -24.25
#